data_0e83b205249d53557b0d91d18b5d5dff
#
_entry.id   0e83b205249d53557b0d91d18b5d5dff
#
_cell.length_a   1.000
_cell.length_b   1.000
_cell.length_c   1.000
_cell.angle_alpha   90.00
_cell.angle_beta   90.00
_cell.angle_gamma   90.00
#
_symmetry.space_group_name_H-M   'P 1'
#
loop_
_entity.id
_entity.type
_entity.pdbx_description
1 polymer ?
#
loop_
_entity_poly.entity_id
_entity_poly.type
_entity_poly.pdbx_seq_one_letter_code
_entity_poly.pdbx_strand_id
1 'polypeptide(L)'
;MNYQKILFTVLSIGLSLTTCAQSFKVDQNLIPTLLTDSTNFSLLNSRLGSRFTFSLLNEKQSMQTGSLGFDMDEQTGLLIGLTVNKKTYCFRTTKLPRGASYFNNQQLRFGPSSMLISGETPEGVKVNFTLISAFTASKDLADTPAIKTQIFPGFYLQINVANESQTAIDCKLKVAIAKTPVKGFNFMALEPMKPDNTEQTVLFRDNANLNGKMALSAIKTPAKGTFSDNGFGGLQYEFNLPQQANKEFNQIYATYHDHTVIEDKRVNLPLKFYYTHYWKNIAEVLRYAAENFEQNIRLTQKFEDSLMNGALTDQEKWVLALTFHTDLANTFFLLDENKTPRFYVSEGRFKHLSTVDVAHETEVSAIFCPWRLKLQLSQWTNYIARAELTVPANPVQNKPAYQQGMTAAEYGPYLYHDVGDLPFVSETANYNYGPHMAVEENTSFVLLLYYYWKISKDDAFVKSMLGTVDVLLQSVINRDTNGNGIADKAFGWTTYDANEALKLSPDNTFLGAKQLSAYAVAAEMFRALSNKAQVHAIDATKKGVVDGEGAGYKNMGVAVNNEGLRNKQALHFEKEANLILNTLKKAQQKYGFIPVSLDESFPKWNQRSVVIGEGLFLPGLVGAKLPLLNQLAAVLKKDYAETYSQSITDYGIKLTTQEGTTWFSKTIVADVVAAQWYGIKHSSASYVYNWNKNSPYAYNDGLLKKDDVWIGYWYPRGISILGYWLMR
;
A
#
# COMPACT_ATOMS: atom_id res chain seq x y z
N MET A 1 -18.91 18.13 5.32
CA MET A 1 -19.52 16.82 5.63
C MET A 1 -18.91 16.31 6.92
N ASN A 2 -19.72 15.88 7.89
CA ASN A 2 -19.26 15.67 9.27
C ASN A 2 -18.55 14.31 9.40
N TYR A 3 -17.22 14.28 9.33
CA TYR A 3 -16.38 13.08 9.53
C TYR A 3 -16.66 12.32 10.84
N GLN A 4 -17.19 13.01 11.85
CA GLN A 4 -17.60 12.37 13.10
C GLN A 4 -18.76 11.38 12.95
N LYS A 5 -19.63 11.51 11.97
CA LYS A 5 -20.76 10.59 11.76
C LYS A 5 -20.35 9.24 11.17
N ILE A 6 -19.30 9.17 10.36
CA ILE A 6 -18.85 7.91 9.74
C ILE A 6 -18.09 7.05 10.76
N LEU A 7 -17.34 7.66 11.67
CA LEU A 7 -16.59 6.94 12.71
C LEU A 7 -17.48 6.42 13.84
N PHE A 8 -18.61 7.09 14.16
CA PHE A 8 -19.48 6.72 15.28
C PHE A 8 -20.54 5.66 14.95
N THR A 9 -20.90 5.46 13.70
CA THR A 9 -21.85 4.40 13.30
C THR A 9 -21.27 2.99 13.43
N VAL A 10 -19.97 2.87 13.62
CA VAL A 10 -19.29 1.58 13.82
C VAL A 10 -19.32 1.09 15.27
N LEU A 11 -19.67 1.93 16.25
CA LEU A 11 -19.44 1.65 17.68
C LEU A 11 -20.68 1.46 18.56
N SER A 12 -21.89 1.51 18.05
CA SER A 12 -23.07 1.34 18.89
C SER A 12 -24.19 0.54 18.21
N ILE A 13 -24.11 -0.79 18.27
CA ILE A 13 -25.31 -1.66 18.24
C ILE A 13 -25.05 -2.81 19.22
N GLY A 14 -25.89 -2.89 20.24
CA GLY A 14 -25.85 -3.89 21.27
C GLY A 14 -26.15 -5.31 20.80
N LEU A 15 -25.63 -6.25 21.54
CA LEU A 15 -25.76 -7.70 21.37
C LEU A 15 -27.24 -8.14 21.31
N SER A 16 -27.58 -8.80 20.21
CA SER A 16 -28.60 -9.86 20.23
C SER A 16 -27.95 -11.12 19.65
N LEU A 17 -27.76 -12.10 20.50
CA LEU A 17 -27.25 -13.43 20.18
C LEU A 17 -28.34 -14.22 19.45
N THR A 18 -28.21 -14.33 18.15
CA THR A 18 -28.74 -15.47 17.39
C THR A 18 -27.58 -16.02 16.58
N THR A 19 -27.09 -17.18 17.03
CA THR A 19 -25.99 -17.92 16.43
C THR A 19 -26.46 -18.61 15.15
N CYS A 20 -26.55 -17.87 14.07
CA CYS A 20 -26.52 -18.47 12.74
C CYS A 20 -25.12 -18.24 12.18
N ALA A 21 -24.43 -19.30 11.77
CA ALA A 21 -23.11 -19.19 11.15
C ALA A 21 -23.24 -18.31 9.90
N GLN A 22 -22.68 -17.11 9.96
CA GLN A 22 -22.79 -16.16 8.85
C GLN A 22 -21.68 -16.45 7.84
N SER A 23 -22.05 -16.96 6.68
CA SER A 23 -21.12 -17.07 5.53
C SER A 23 -20.72 -15.67 5.06
N PHE A 24 -19.43 -15.49 4.73
CA PHE A 24 -18.95 -14.28 4.09
C PHE A 24 -19.58 -14.12 2.70
N LYS A 25 -20.05 -12.94 2.38
CA LYS A 25 -20.70 -12.64 1.10
C LYS A 25 -19.90 -11.65 0.29
N VAL A 26 -19.29 -12.11 -0.79
CA VAL A 26 -18.70 -11.23 -1.80
C VAL A 26 -19.84 -10.59 -2.60
N ASP A 27 -19.77 -9.27 -2.78
CA ASP A 27 -20.80 -8.53 -3.53
C ASP A 27 -20.92 -9.08 -4.96
N GLN A 28 -22.10 -9.54 -5.33
CA GLN A 28 -22.38 -10.11 -6.64
C GLN A 28 -22.42 -9.08 -7.77
N ASN A 29 -22.51 -7.79 -7.42
CA ASN A 29 -22.45 -6.68 -8.39
C ASN A 29 -21.02 -6.34 -8.81
N LEU A 30 -19.97 -6.86 -8.13
CA LEU A 30 -18.59 -6.66 -8.53
C LEU A 30 -18.34 -7.23 -9.92
N ILE A 31 -17.57 -6.53 -10.74
CA ILE A 31 -17.24 -6.95 -12.12
C ILE A 31 -16.57 -8.34 -12.08
N PRO A 32 -17.13 -9.37 -12.73
CA PRO A 32 -16.51 -10.67 -12.79
C PRO A 32 -15.37 -10.72 -13.81
N THR A 33 -14.31 -11.43 -13.49
CA THR A 33 -13.25 -11.83 -14.43
C THR A 33 -13.49 -13.29 -14.82
N LEU A 34 -13.68 -13.58 -16.10
CA LEU A 34 -13.77 -14.96 -16.59
C LEU A 34 -12.38 -15.60 -16.55
N LEU A 35 -12.28 -16.77 -15.96
CA LEU A 35 -11.05 -17.55 -15.92
C LEU A 35 -11.03 -18.57 -17.06
N THR A 36 -10.27 -18.28 -18.11
CA THR A 36 -10.10 -19.12 -19.30
C THR A 36 -8.61 -19.39 -19.54
N ASP A 37 -8.28 -20.19 -20.54
CA ASP A 37 -6.90 -20.47 -20.94
C ASP A 37 -6.16 -19.22 -21.45
N SER A 38 -6.90 -18.20 -21.89
CA SER A 38 -6.36 -16.93 -22.37
C SER A 38 -6.33 -15.82 -21.31
N THR A 39 -6.80 -16.08 -20.11
CA THR A 39 -6.81 -15.09 -19.04
C THR A 39 -5.38 -14.71 -18.64
N ASN A 40 -5.07 -13.43 -18.71
CA ASN A 40 -3.73 -12.88 -18.35
C ASN A 40 -3.82 -11.93 -17.15
N PHE A 41 -4.75 -12.19 -16.24
CA PHE A 41 -4.97 -11.38 -15.04
C PHE A 41 -4.31 -12.04 -13.81
N SER A 42 -3.72 -11.22 -12.96
CA SER A 42 -3.18 -11.65 -11.66
C SER A 42 -3.76 -10.83 -10.53
N LEU A 43 -4.03 -11.49 -9.41
CA LEU A 43 -4.49 -10.89 -8.16
C LEU A 43 -3.60 -11.34 -7.01
N LEU A 44 -3.18 -10.39 -6.18
CA LEU A 44 -2.53 -10.66 -4.90
C LEU A 44 -3.55 -10.48 -3.79
N ASN A 45 -3.86 -11.51 -3.03
CA ASN A 45 -4.66 -11.39 -1.81
C ASN A 45 -3.72 -11.55 -0.63
N SER A 46 -3.49 -10.50 0.16
CA SER A 46 -2.46 -10.48 1.17
C SER A 46 -2.95 -10.08 2.54
N ARG A 47 -2.07 -10.25 3.54
CA ARG A 47 -2.29 -9.88 4.93
C ARG A 47 -1.45 -8.66 5.28
N LEU A 48 -2.00 -7.79 6.11
CA LEU A 48 -1.27 -6.62 6.60
C LEU A 48 0.01 -7.05 7.33
N GLY A 49 1.14 -6.57 6.85
CA GLY A 49 2.43 -6.65 7.52
C GLY A 49 3.07 -8.03 7.62
N SER A 50 2.42 -9.12 7.20
CA SER A 50 2.97 -10.46 7.29
C SER A 50 3.54 -10.99 5.97
N ARG A 51 3.26 -10.29 4.86
CA ARG A 51 3.57 -10.73 3.49
C ARG A 51 3.13 -12.16 3.15
N PHE A 52 2.23 -12.72 3.92
CA PHE A 52 1.58 -13.96 3.55
C PHE A 52 0.54 -13.66 2.48
N THR A 53 0.83 -14.04 1.26
CA THR A 53 0.07 -13.66 0.08
C THR A 53 -0.43 -14.89 -0.65
N PHE A 54 -1.66 -14.82 -1.08
CA PHE A 54 -2.27 -15.76 -1.99
C PHE A 54 -2.35 -15.11 -3.37
N SER A 55 -1.63 -15.65 -4.36
CA SER A 55 -1.55 -15.08 -5.70
C SER A 55 -2.33 -15.94 -6.67
N LEU A 56 -3.29 -15.34 -7.37
CA LEU A 56 -3.87 -15.92 -8.57
C LEU A 56 -3.06 -15.41 -9.76
N LEU A 57 -2.39 -16.31 -10.45
CA LEU A 57 -1.57 -16.01 -11.62
C LEU A 57 -2.16 -16.75 -12.83
N ASN A 58 -1.81 -16.33 -14.05
CA ASN A 58 -2.26 -17.02 -15.26
C ASN A 58 -1.71 -18.45 -15.38
N GLU A 59 -2.11 -19.22 -16.38
CA GLU A 59 -1.80 -20.65 -16.55
C GLU A 59 -0.31 -21.02 -16.56
N LYS A 60 0.55 -20.12 -16.97
CA LYS A 60 2.00 -20.35 -16.93
C LYS A 60 2.56 -20.19 -15.51
N GLN A 61 1.76 -19.65 -14.62
CA GLN A 61 2.14 -19.24 -13.28
C GLN A 61 1.00 -19.59 -12.32
N SER A 62 0.83 -20.83 -11.98
CA SER A 62 -0.19 -21.37 -11.07
C SER A 62 -0.51 -20.49 -9.86
N MET A 63 -1.63 -20.73 -9.19
CA MET A 63 -1.96 -20.15 -7.89
C MET A 63 -0.91 -20.50 -6.87
N GLN A 64 -0.32 -19.50 -6.25
CA GLN A 64 0.85 -19.66 -5.43
C GLN A 64 0.62 -18.97 -4.09
N THR A 65 1.03 -19.63 -3.02
CA THR A 65 0.96 -19.09 -1.67
C THR A 65 2.34 -19.15 -1.04
N GLY A 66 2.73 -18.12 -0.36
CA GLY A 66 4.02 -18.08 0.30
C GLY A 66 4.29 -16.75 0.96
N SER A 67 5.35 -16.66 1.75
CA SER A 67 5.87 -15.37 2.15
C SER A 67 6.61 -14.81 0.95
N LEU A 68 5.97 -13.90 0.24
CA LEU A 68 6.60 -13.32 -0.91
C LEU A 68 7.67 -12.32 -0.50
N GLY A 69 8.90 -12.68 -0.74
CA GLY A 69 9.74 -11.78 -1.47
C GLY A 69 9.16 -11.64 -2.89
N PHE A 70 9.36 -10.53 -3.56
CA PHE A 70 9.00 -10.41 -4.98
C PHE A 70 9.85 -11.33 -5.87
N ASP A 71 10.75 -12.09 -5.29
CA ASP A 71 11.37 -13.24 -5.88
C ASP A 71 10.35 -14.36 -5.79
N MET A 72 9.65 -14.61 -6.87
CA MET A 72 8.58 -15.58 -7.07
C MET A 72 9.04 -17.04 -6.86
N ASP A 73 10.16 -17.27 -6.19
CA ASP A 73 10.79 -18.58 -6.02
C ASP A 73 10.21 -19.42 -4.89
N GLU A 74 9.30 -18.88 -4.09
CA GLU A 74 8.74 -19.54 -2.90
C GLU A 74 7.24 -19.74 -3.01
N GLN A 75 6.78 -20.56 -3.94
CA GLN A 75 5.36 -20.65 -4.25
C GLN A 75 4.83 -22.07 -4.07
N THR A 76 3.77 -22.20 -3.29
CA THR A 76 3.02 -23.46 -3.17
C THR A 76 1.67 -23.33 -3.84
N GLY A 77 1.30 -24.30 -4.68
CA GLY A 77 0.00 -24.31 -5.32
C GLY A 77 -1.12 -24.72 -4.35
N LEU A 78 -2.28 -24.08 -4.41
CA LEU A 78 -3.49 -24.56 -3.74
C LEU A 78 -4.39 -25.30 -4.75
N LEU A 79 -4.73 -26.54 -4.42
CA LEU A 79 -5.68 -27.36 -5.19
C LEU A 79 -7.03 -27.37 -4.47
N ILE A 80 -8.08 -27.03 -5.19
CA ILE A 80 -9.46 -27.28 -4.77
C ILE A 80 -10.11 -28.13 -5.85
N GLY A 81 -10.33 -29.39 -5.51
CA GLY A 81 -10.87 -30.41 -6.42
C GLY A 81 -12.12 -31.05 -5.87
N LEU A 82 -13.15 -31.16 -6.70
CA LEU A 82 -14.38 -31.89 -6.41
C LEU A 82 -14.50 -33.10 -7.32
N THR A 83 -14.64 -34.29 -6.74
CA THR A 83 -14.96 -35.51 -7.48
C THR A 83 -16.46 -35.72 -7.39
N VAL A 84 -17.12 -35.84 -8.56
CA VAL A 84 -18.53 -36.13 -8.75
C VAL A 84 -18.62 -37.32 -9.67
N ASN A 85 -19.32 -38.35 -9.27
CA ASN A 85 -19.50 -39.57 -10.09
C ASN A 85 -18.17 -40.12 -10.67
N LYS A 86 -17.12 -40.19 -9.86
CA LYS A 86 -15.75 -40.64 -10.20
C LYS A 86 -14.96 -39.72 -11.13
N LYS A 87 -15.51 -38.57 -11.56
CA LYS A 87 -14.78 -37.55 -12.32
C LYS A 87 -14.36 -36.44 -11.39
N THR A 88 -13.12 -36.00 -11.52
CA THR A 88 -12.57 -34.92 -10.69
C THR A 88 -12.51 -33.60 -11.48
N TYR A 89 -13.02 -32.53 -10.88
CA TYR A 89 -13.01 -31.17 -11.41
C TYR A 89 -12.21 -30.28 -10.49
N CYS A 90 -11.43 -29.34 -11.05
CA CYS A 90 -10.59 -28.41 -10.29
C CYS A 90 -10.78 -26.98 -10.79
N PHE A 91 -10.50 -26.01 -9.94
CA PHE A 91 -10.35 -24.62 -10.39
C PHE A 91 -9.04 -24.43 -11.17
N ARG A 92 -9.01 -23.43 -12.06
CA ARG A 92 -7.81 -22.97 -12.80
C ARG A 92 -6.85 -22.24 -11.86
N THR A 93 -6.47 -22.87 -10.77
CA THR A 93 -5.64 -22.30 -9.72
C THR A 93 -4.32 -23.05 -9.58
N THR A 94 -4.23 -24.22 -10.21
CA THR A 94 -3.03 -25.05 -10.24
C THR A 94 -2.92 -25.79 -11.56
N LYS A 95 -1.74 -26.38 -11.81
CA LYS A 95 -1.60 -27.37 -12.89
C LYS A 95 -2.58 -28.50 -12.67
N LEU A 96 -3.33 -28.83 -13.70
CA LEU A 96 -4.38 -29.84 -13.65
C LEU A 96 -3.81 -31.21 -13.26
N PRO A 97 -4.30 -31.87 -12.19
CA PRO A 97 -3.93 -33.22 -11.86
C PRO A 97 -4.28 -34.20 -12.99
N ARG A 98 -3.48 -35.26 -13.14
CA ARG A 98 -3.74 -36.29 -14.18
C ARG A 98 -5.14 -36.88 -14.04
N GLY A 99 -5.90 -36.85 -15.10
CA GLY A 99 -7.29 -37.40 -15.16
C GLY A 99 -8.37 -36.48 -14.57
N ALA A 100 -8.00 -35.24 -14.16
CA ALA A 100 -8.96 -34.23 -13.77
C ALA A 100 -9.34 -33.34 -14.96
N SER A 101 -10.43 -32.60 -14.81
CA SER A 101 -10.91 -31.57 -15.73
C SER A 101 -11.04 -30.24 -14.98
N TYR A 102 -11.10 -29.13 -15.69
CA TYR A 102 -11.47 -27.87 -15.07
C TYR A 102 -12.98 -27.76 -14.89
N PHE A 103 -13.42 -27.05 -13.85
CA PHE A 103 -14.81 -26.63 -13.76
C PHE A 103 -15.18 -25.79 -14.99
N ASN A 104 -16.44 -25.85 -15.41
CA ASN A 104 -17.01 -24.98 -16.43
C ASN A 104 -17.30 -23.59 -15.83
N ASN A 105 -17.41 -22.57 -16.70
CA ASN A 105 -17.91 -21.23 -16.38
C ASN A 105 -17.22 -20.57 -15.16
N GLN A 106 -15.91 -20.74 -15.04
CA GLN A 106 -15.18 -20.20 -13.91
C GLN A 106 -15.14 -18.67 -13.94
N GLN A 107 -15.52 -18.06 -12.82
CA GLN A 107 -15.54 -16.61 -12.64
C GLN A 107 -14.83 -16.24 -11.33
N LEU A 108 -14.04 -15.19 -11.39
CA LEU A 108 -13.43 -14.54 -10.23
C LEU A 108 -14.14 -13.22 -9.95
N ARG A 109 -14.55 -13.00 -8.69
CA ARG A 109 -14.93 -11.70 -8.13
C ARG A 109 -14.06 -11.44 -6.90
N PHE A 110 -13.71 -10.20 -6.64
CA PHE A 110 -12.92 -9.87 -5.48
C PHE A 110 -13.26 -8.50 -4.91
N GLY A 111 -13.31 -8.42 -3.60
CA GLY A 111 -13.41 -7.20 -2.81
C GLY A 111 -12.06 -6.86 -2.17
N PRO A 112 -11.97 -5.79 -1.36
CA PRO A 112 -10.72 -5.38 -0.71
C PRO A 112 -10.11 -6.42 0.24
N SER A 113 -10.92 -7.30 0.81
CA SER A 113 -10.50 -8.31 1.79
C SER A 113 -10.89 -9.73 1.38
N SER A 114 -11.39 -9.93 0.18
CA SER A 114 -11.93 -11.22 -0.24
C SER A 114 -11.72 -11.49 -1.71
N MET A 115 -11.72 -12.78 -2.07
CA MET A 115 -11.91 -13.20 -3.46
C MET A 115 -12.82 -14.42 -3.49
N LEU A 116 -13.68 -14.47 -4.50
CA LEU A 116 -14.60 -15.57 -4.77
C LEU A 116 -14.28 -16.13 -6.16
N ILE A 117 -13.99 -17.43 -6.23
CA ILE A 117 -13.96 -18.17 -7.50
C ILE A 117 -15.16 -19.12 -7.53
N SER A 118 -15.96 -19.03 -8.57
CA SER A 118 -17.09 -19.92 -8.82
C SER A 118 -16.85 -20.78 -10.06
N GLY A 119 -17.43 -21.95 -10.07
CA GLY A 119 -17.40 -22.86 -11.21
C GLY A 119 -18.48 -23.94 -11.07
N GLU A 120 -18.72 -24.68 -12.12
CA GLU A 120 -19.74 -25.73 -12.12
C GLU A 120 -19.25 -27.01 -12.85
N THR A 121 -19.77 -28.13 -12.45
CA THR A 121 -19.55 -29.43 -13.15
C THR A 121 -20.61 -29.63 -14.20
N PRO A 122 -20.36 -30.45 -15.23
CA PRO A 122 -21.38 -30.86 -16.20
C PRO A 122 -22.58 -31.59 -15.58
N GLU A 123 -22.42 -32.18 -14.40
CA GLU A 123 -23.45 -32.87 -13.64
C GLU A 123 -24.38 -31.91 -12.84
N GLY A 124 -24.16 -30.58 -12.93
CA GLY A 124 -25.00 -29.59 -12.26
C GLY A 124 -24.63 -29.34 -10.80
N VAL A 125 -23.36 -29.56 -10.42
CA VAL A 125 -22.86 -29.18 -9.11
C VAL A 125 -22.08 -27.86 -9.21
N LYS A 126 -22.52 -26.84 -8.50
CA LYS A 126 -21.82 -25.56 -8.38
C LYS A 126 -20.88 -25.57 -7.19
N VAL A 127 -19.72 -24.96 -7.38
CA VAL A 127 -18.72 -24.79 -6.33
C VAL A 127 -18.32 -23.32 -6.27
N ASN A 128 -18.45 -22.76 -5.08
CA ASN A 128 -17.96 -21.42 -4.75
C ASN A 128 -16.83 -21.56 -3.73
N PHE A 129 -15.67 -21.00 -4.06
CA PHE A 129 -14.52 -20.91 -3.19
C PHE A 129 -14.27 -19.45 -2.82
N THR A 130 -14.40 -19.12 -1.54
CA THR A 130 -14.13 -17.78 -1.03
C THR A 130 -12.90 -17.80 -0.15
N LEU A 131 -11.92 -16.97 -0.49
CA LEU A 131 -10.73 -16.71 0.33
C LEU A 131 -10.90 -15.34 1.00
N ILE A 132 -10.69 -15.28 2.31
CA ILE A 132 -10.94 -14.09 3.11
C ILE A 132 -9.66 -13.72 3.87
N SER A 133 -9.14 -12.52 3.56
CA SER A 133 -8.09 -11.83 4.31
C SER A 133 -8.74 -11.00 5.41
N ALA A 134 -8.82 -11.52 6.63
CA ALA A 134 -9.50 -10.81 7.70
C ALA A 134 -8.87 -9.43 7.94
N PHE A 135 -9.72 -8.40 7.93
CA PHE A 135 -9.32 -7.02 8.12
C PHE A 135 -10.40 -6.22 8.85
N THR A 136 -9.97 -5.28 9.67
CA THR A 136 -10.82 -4.27 10.32
C THR A 136 -9.97 -3.02 10.59
N ALA A 137 -10.56 -1.86 10.72
CA ALA A 137 -9.82 -0.65 11.08
C ALA A 137 -9.36 -0.70 12.54
N SER A 138 -8.18 -0.12 12.84
CA SER A 138 -7.64 0.06 14.20
C SER A 138 -7.04 1.45 14.36
N LYS A 139 -7.34 2.14 15.47
CA LYS A 139 -6.84 3.51 15.68
C LYS A 139 -5.38 3.55 16.14
N ASP A 140 -5.00 2.60 16.97
CA ASP A 140 -3.65 2.52 17.54
C ASP A 140 -3.26 1.06 17.82
N LEU A 141 -2.01 0.85 18.21
CA LEU A 141 -1.47 -0.49 18.52
C LEU A 141 -2.00 -1.09 19.82
N ALA A 142 -2.67 -0.31 20.68
CA ALA A 142 -3.29 -0.82 21.91
C ALA A 142 -4.60 -1.56 21.63
N ASP A 143 -5.20 -1.36 20.45
CA ASP A 143 -6.39 -2.11 20.01
C ASP A 143 -5.99 -3.56 19.60
N THR A 144 -5.56 -4.32 20.60
CA THR A 144 -5.06 -5.69 20.40
C THR A 144 -6.03 -6.60 19.62
N PRO A 145 -7.35 -6.59 19.83
CA PRO A 145 -8.27 -7.42 19.05
C PRO A 145 -8.24 -7.05 17.55
N ALA A 146 -8.30 -5.75 17.21
CA ALA A 146 -8.26 -5.31 15.84
C ALA A 146 -6.89 -5.61 15.19
N ILE A 147 -5.80 -5.33 15.90
CA ILE A 147 -4.45 -5.65 15.43
C ILE A 147 -4.30 -7.14 15.14
N LYS A 148 -4.71 -8.03 16.05
CA LYS A 148 -4.66 -9.48 15.83
C LYS A 148 -5.46 -9.90 14.59
N THR A 149 -6.65 -9.31 14.38
CA THR A 149 -7.46 -9.58 13.18
C THR A 149 -6.73 -9.17 11.90
N GLN A 150 -6.05 -8.01 11.89
CA GLN A 150 -5.35 -7.50 10.71
C GLN A 150 -4.11 -8.31 10.34
N ILE A 151 -3.33 -8.71 11.35
CA ILE A 151 -1.98 -9.27 11.13
C ILE A 151 -1.90 -10.78 11.32
N PHE A 152 -2.98 -11.46 11.71
CA PHE A 152 -2.96 -12.91 11.83
C PHE A 152 -2.46 -13.52 10.50
N PRO A 153 -1.36 -14.32 10.52
CA PRO A 153 -0.70 -14.76 9.30
C PRO A 153 -1.44 -15.93 8.64
N GLY A 154 -2.65 -15.68 8.17
CA GLY A 154 -3.49 -16.70 7.56
C GLY A 154 -4.70 -16.14 6.86
N PHE A 155 -5.41 -17.03 6.17
CA PHE A 155 -6.65 -16.78 5.45
C PHE A 155 -7.74 -17.71 5.94
N TYR A 156 -8.98 -17.26 5.88
CA TYR A 156 -10.14 -18.12 5.98
C TYR A 156 -10.58 -18.55 4.58
N LEU A 157 -10.92 -19.83 4.47
CA LEU A 157 -11.39 -20.45 3.24
C LEU A 157 -12.81 -20.94 3.49
N GLN A 158 -13.77 -20.46 2.71
CA GLN A 158 -15.14 -20.96 2.72
C GLN A 158 -15.42 -21.60 1.36
N ILE A 159 -15.84 -22.87 1.36
CA ILE A 159 -16.18 -23.60 0.16
C ILE A 159 -17.63 -24.02 0.27
N ASN A 160 -18.47 -23.54 -0.64
CA ASN A 160 -19.86 -23.93 -0.74
C ASN A 160 -20.03 -24.83 -1.97
N VAL A 161 -20.59 -26.01 -1.77
CA VAL A 161 -20.92 -26.97 -2.85
C VAL A 161 -22.43 -27.10 -2.90
N ALA A 162 -23.05 -26.73 -4.02
CA ALA A 162 -24.49 -26.76 -4.23
C ALA A 162 -24.86 -27.75 -5.35
N ASN A 163 -25.82 -28.60 -5.11
CA ASN A 163 -26.36 -29.54 -6.12
C ASN A 163 -27.62 -28.95 -6.75
N GLU A 164 -27.50 -28.47 -7.98
CA GLU A 164 -28.64 -27.97 -8.78
C GLU A 164 -29.26 -29.04 -9.67
N SER A 165 -28.75 -30.26 -9.61
CA SER A 165 -29.32 -31.41 -10.37
C SER A 165 -30.59 -31.95 -9.71
N GLN A 166 -31.27 -32.87 -10.43
CA GLN A 166 -32.50 -33.50 -9.98
C GLN A 166 -32.28 -34.76 -9.13
N THR A 167 -31.04 -35.15 -8.85
CA THR A 167 -30.69 -36.36 -8.11
C THR A 167 -29.69 -36.08 -7.01
N ALA A 168 -29.66 -36.92 -5.98
CA ALA A 168 -28.60 -36.90 -4.99
C ALA A 168 -27.28 -37.36 -5.62
N ILE A 169 -26.18 -36.72 -5.22
CA ILE A 169 -24.85 -36.93 -5.78
C ILE A 169 -23.85 -37.23 -4.67
N ASP A 170 -23.04 -38.29 -4.86
CA ASP A 170 -21.89 -38.53 -4.00
C ASP A 170 -20.71 -37.68 -4.43
N CYS A 171 -20.20 -36.93 -3.46
CA CYS A 171 -19.16 -35.96 -3.65
C CYS A 171 -17.93 -36.26 -2.78
N LYS A 172 -16.75 -35.96 -3.34
CA LYS A 172 -15.49 -35.97 -2.62
C LYS A 172 -14.75 -34.67 -2.88
N LEU A 173 -14.69 -33.80 -1.86
CA LEU A 173 -13.95 -32.54 -1.91
C LEU A 173 -12.54 -32.75 -1.39
N LYS A 174 -11.54 -32.29 -2.14
CA LYS A 174 -10.14 -32.22 -1.74
C LYS A 174 -9.68 -30.78 -1.73
N VAL A 175 -9.09 -30.35 -0.63
CA VAL A 175 -8.41 -29.06 -0.50
C VAL A 175 -6.98 -29.34 -0.10
N ALA A 176 -6.03 -28.98 -0.94
CA ALA A 176 -4.65 -29.41 -0.78
C ALA A 176 -3.64 -28.38 -1.23
N ILE A 177 -2.45 -28.50 -0.70
CA ILE A 177 -1.27 -27.73 -1.08
C ILE A 177 -0.36 -28.61 -1.92
N ALA A 178 0.17 -28.07 -3.02
CA ALA A 178 1.12 -28.76 -3.87
C ALA A 178 2.45 -29.01 -3.14
N LYS A 179 2.98 -30.23 -3.25
CA LYS A 179 4.29 -30.61 -2.73
C LYS A 179 5.43 -30.28 -3.69
N THR A 180 5.24 -29.39 -4.64
CA THR A 180 6.29 -29.06 -5.60
C THR A 180 7.45 -28.44 -4.84
N PRO A 181 8.67 -28.95 -4.98
CA PRO A 181 9.82 -28.31 -4.40
C PRO A 181 10.02 -26.98 -5.10
N VAL A 182 9.67 -25.92 -4.44
CA VAL A 182 10.08 -24.59 -4.82
C VAL A 182 11.54 -24.45 -4.36
N LYS A 183 12.37 -23.78 -5.14
CA LYS A 183 13.76 -23.54 -4.79
C LYS A 183 13.81 -22.85 -3.42
N GLY A 184 14.24 -23.56 -2.38
CA GLY A 184 14.27 -23.08 -0.99
C GLY A 184 13.31 -23.76 -0.01
N PHE A 185 12.17 -24.31 -0.47
CA PHE A 185 11.22 -25.05 0.39
C PHE A 185 11.23 -26.55 0.05
N ASN A 186 11.86 -27.34 0.84
CA ASN A 186 11.70 -28.80 0.81
C ASN A 186 10.57 -29.19 1.76
N PHE A 187 9.38 -29.46 1.24
CA PHE A 187 8.30 -30.04 2.06
C PHE A 187 8.68 -31.46 2.48
N MET A 188 9.09 -31.64 3.73
CA MET A 188 9.16 -32.94 4.32
C MET A 188 7.90 -33.22 5.12
N ALA A 189 7.35 -34.42 4.90
CA ALA A 189 6.32 -35.10 5.66
C ALA A 189 5.15 -34.29 6.19
N LEU A 190 3.96 -34.67 5.75
CA LEU A 190 2.69 -34.41 6.42
C LEU A 190 2.76 -35.03 7.83
N GLU A 191 3.04 -34.20 8.83
CA GLU A 191 2.81 -34.63 10.21
C GLU A 191 1.39 -34.20 10.58
N PRO A 192 0.52 -35.16 10.98
CA PRO A 192 -0.72 -34.80 11.63
C PRO A 192 -0.38 -34.08 12.93
N MET A 193 -0.52 -32.77 13.01
CA MET A 193 -0.60 -32.12 14.31
C MET A 193 -1.96 -32.46 14.92
N LYS A 194 -1.93 -32.99 16.13
CA LYS A 194 -3.08 -32.93 17.03
C LYS A 194 -2.94 -31.64 17.85
N PRO A 195 -3.56 -30.53 17.44
CA PRO A 195 -3.92 -29.52 18.42
C PRO A 195 -4.94 -30.21 19.31
N ASP A 196 -4.90 -29.97 20.58
CA ASP A 196 -5.83 -30.58 21.53
C ASP A 196 -7.25 -30.57 20.96
N ASN A 197 -7.76 -31.77 20.62
CA ASN A 197 -9.10 -32.07 20.11
C ASN A 197 -9.48 -31.75 18.65
N THR A 198 -8.59 -31.43 17.72
CA THR A 198 -8.97 -31.38 16.29
C THR A 198 -8.11 -32.33 15.46
N GLU A 199 -8.67 -33.49 15.09
CA GLU A 199 -8.03 -34.53 14.26
C GLU A 199 -7.76 -34.14 12.80
N GLN A 200 -7.65 -32.80 12.46
CA GLN A 200 -7.94 -32.33 11.12
C GLN A 200 -7.05 -31.20 10.63
N THR A 201 -5.82 -31.18 11.07
CA THR A 201 -4.81 -30.23 10.61
C THR A 201 -3.72 -30.95 9.83
N VAL A 202 -3.40 -30.44 8.66
CA VAL A 202 -2.25 -30.84 7.85
C VAL A 202 -1.18 -29.79 8.02
N LEU A 203 0.00 -30.20 8.49
CA LEU A 203 1.14 -29.35 8.73
C LEU A 203 2.21 -29.54 7.65
N PHE A 204 2.74 -28.44 7.15
CA PHE A 204 3.87 -28.41 6.23
C PHE A 204 5.04 -27.72 6.93
N ARG A 205 6.24 -28.30 6.82
CA ARG A 205 7.48 -27.71 7.35
C ARG A 205 8.33 -27.17 6.20
N ASP A 206 8.96 -26.04 6.45
CA ASP A 206 10.04 -25.54 5.62
C ASP A 206 11.35 -26.18 6.05
N ASN A 207 12.03 -26.86 5.12
CA ASN A 207 13.32 -27.52 5.41
C ASN A 207 14.51 -26.55 5.38
N ALA A 208 14.42 -25.46 4.63
CA ALA A 208 15.47 -24.45 4.59
C ALA A 208 15.46 -23.61 5.87
N ASN A 209 14.32 -23.55 6.53
CA ASN A 209 14.12 -22.82 7.76
C ASN A 209 13.39 -23.70 8.78
N LEU A 210 14.11 -24.29 9.71
CA LEU A 210 13.62 -25.26 10.69
C LEU A 210 12.40 -24.77 11.50
N ASN A 211 12.15 -23.48 11.53
CA ASN A 211 11.07 -22.86 12.29
C ASN A 211 9.89 -22.40 11.42
N GLY A 212 10.03 -22.39 10.07
CA GLY A 212 8.93 -22.04 9.16
C GLY A 212 7.93 -23.19 9.04
N LYS A 213 6.65 -22.87 9.21
CA LYS A 213 5.55 -23.84 9.14
C LYS A 213 4.35 -23.24 8.44
N MET A 214 3.67 -24.05 7.63
CA MET A 214 2.37 -23.75 7.05
C MET A 214 1.37 -24.82 7.43
N ALA A 215 0.12 -24.48 7.59
CA ALA A 215 -0.93 -25.42 7.98
C ALA A 215 -2.24 -25.16 7.26
N LEU A 216 -2.95 -26.23 6.93
CA LEU A 216 -4.33 -26.22 6.50
C LEU A 216 -5.16 -26.95 7.56
N SER A 217 -6.14 -26.30 8.17
CA SER A 217 -6.96 -26.83 9.25
C SER A 217 -8.44 -26.68 8.94
N ALA A 218 -9.21 -27.76 9.19
CA ALA A 218 -10.67 -27.71 9.11
C ALA A 218 -11.27 -26.97 10.32
N ILE A 219 -12.35 -26.22 10.08
CA ILE A 219 -13.16 -25.59 11.12
C ILE A 219 -14.60 -26.06 10.96
N LYS A 220 -15.30 -26.33 12.06
CA LYS A 220 -16.73 -26.68 12.15
C LYS A 220 -17.13 -27.97 11.45
N THR A 221 -16.75 -28.16 10.20
CA THR A 221 -17.06 -29.36 9.45
C THR A 221 -15.82 -30.26 9.40
N PRO A 222 -15.84 -31.39 10.12
CA PRO A 222 -14.70 -32.28 10.16
C PRO A 222 -14.38 -32.87 8.79
N ALA A 223 -13.10 -32.88 8.44
CA ALA A 223 -12.60 -33.65 7.31
C ALA A 223 -12.73 -35.16 7.63
N LYS A 224 -12.99 -35.97 6.61
CA LYS A 224 -13.00 -37.43 6.78
C LYS A 224 -11.58 -37.97 7.01
N GLY A 225 -10.59 -37.23 6.54
CA GLY A 225 -9.18 -37.57 6.70
C GLY A 225 -8.24 -36.63 5.96
N THR A 226 -6.96 -36.88 6.15
CA THR A 226 -5.90 -36.27 5.36
C THR A 226 -5.52 -37.16 4.18
N PHE A 227 -4.96 -36.60 3.15
CA PHE A 227 -4.43 -37.37 2.04
C PHE A 227 -3.08 -36.81 1.58
N SER A 228 -2.29 -37.68 0.94
CA SER A 228 -1.04 -37.33 0.30
C SER A 228 -0.90 -38.14 -0.98
N ASP A 229 -1.12 -37.48 -2.11
CA ASP A 229 -1.14 -38.14 -3.42
C ASP A 229 -0.61 -37.21 -4.51
N ASN A 230 0.12 -37.78 -5.49
CA ASN A 230 0.57 -37.07 -6.71
C ASN A 230 1.18 -35.68 -6.50
N GLY A 231 1.98 -35.50 -5.43
CA GLY A 231 2.61 -34.22 -5.10
C GLY A 231 1.72 -33.23 -4.35
N PHE A 232 0.50 -33.60 -3.95
CA PHE A 232 -0.40 -32.81 -3.12
C PHE A 232 -0.57 -33.42 -1.73
N GLY A 233 -0.83 -32.58 -0.75
CA GLY A 233 -1.24 -33.01 0.58
C GLY A 233 -2.29 -32.09 1.15
N GLY A 234 -3.32 -32.64 1.80
CA GLY A 234 -4.40 -31.79 2.28
C GLY A 234 -5.52 -32.54 2.98
N LEU A 235 -6.67 -31.88 3.06
CA LEU A 235 -7.88 -32.34 3.70
C LEU A 235 -8.85 -32.92 2.67
N GLN A 236 -9.56 -33.99 3.05
CA GLN A 236 -10.54 -34.67 2.23
C GLN A 236 -11.86 -34.77 2.96
N TYR A 237 -12.94 -34.44 2.24
CA TYR A 237 -14.32 -34.58 2.69
C TYR A 237 -15.07 -35.51 1.74
N GLU A 238 -15.84 -36.46 2.30
CA GLU A 238 -16.73 -37.32 1.53
C GLU A 238 -18.16 -37.11 2.06
N PHE A 239 -19.10 -36.88 1.15
CA PHE A 239 -20.47 -36.58 1.52
C PHE A 239 -21.44 -36.88 0.38
N ASN A 240 -22.64 -37.23 0.75
CA ASN A 240 -23.77 -37.25 -0.18
C ASN A 240 -24.42 -35.85 -0.17
N LEU A 241 -24.71 -35.32 -1.35
CA LEU A 241 -25.36 -34.04 -1.53
C LEU A 241 -26.76 -34.25 -2.14
N PRO A 242 -27.82 -34.16 -1.33
CA PRO A 242 -29.18 -34.31 -1.84
C PRO A 242 -29.51 -33.32 -2.96
N GLN A 243 -30.54 -33.62 -3.74
CA GLN A 243 -31.10 -32.73 -4.75
C GLN A 243 -31.40 -31.36 -4.13
N GLN A 244 -31.02 -30.28 -4.83
CA GLN A 244 -31.22 -28.88 -4.44
C GLN A 244 -30.64 -28.49 -3.05
N ALA A 245 -29.72 -29.30 -2.53
CA ALA A 245 -29.05 -29.03 -1.27
C ALA A 245 -27.70 -28.35 -1.49
N ASN A 246 -27.21 -27.71 -0.42
CA ASN A 246 -25.86 -27.16 -0.37
C ASN A 246 -25.12 -27.66 0.88
N LYS A 247 -23.80 -27.59 0.84
CA LYS A 247 -22.93 -27.91 1.96
C LYS A 247 -21.73 -26.95 2.01
N GLU A 248 -21.46 -26.44 3.19
CA GLU A 248 -20.37 -25.49 3.42
C GLU A 248 -19.23 -26.18 4.19
N PHE A 249 -17.99 -25.82 3.80
CA PHE A 249 -16.76 -26.27 4.43
C PHE A 249 -15.91 -25.05 4.74
N ASN A 250 -15.52 -24.89 5.99
CA ASN A 250 -14.71 -23.79 6.47
C ASN A 250 -13.32 -24.30 6.88
N GLN A 251 -12.29 -23.57 6.47
CA GLN A 251 -10.90 -23.93 6.75
C GLN A 251 -10.08 -22.69 7.09
N ILE A 252 -8.93 -22.92 7.73
CA ILE A 252 -7.88 -21.93 7.93
C ILE A 252 -6.65 -22.40 7.14
N TYR A 253 -6.09 -21.50 6.34
CA TYR A 253 -4.77 -21.63 5.78
C TYR A 253 -3.85 -20.61 6.44
N ALA A 254 -2.83 -21.04 7.16
CA ALA A 254 -1.98 -20.18 7.96
C ALA A 254 -0.50 -20.52 7.81
N THR A 255 0.34 -19.53 8.13
CA THR A 255 1.80 -19.69 8.21
C THR A 255 2.33 -19.18 9.56
N TYR A 256 3.55 -19.59 9.91
CA TYR A 256 4.29 -19.05 11.05
C TYR A 256 5.79 -19.10 10.77
N HIS A 257 6.44 -17.94 10.93
CA HIS A 257 7.89 -17.80 10.82
C HIS A 257 8.38 -16.91 11.96
N ASP A 258 9.44 -17.33 12.65
CA ASP A 258 10.09 -16.61 13.75
C ASP A 258 11.53 -16.20 13.44
N HIS A 259 11.95 -16.34 12.19
CA HIS A 259 13.27 -15.93 11.71
C HIS A 259 13.34 -14.45 11.33
N THR A 260 14.54 -13.97 11.10
CA THR A 260 14.80 -12.62 10.58
C THR A 260 14.21 -12.47 9.19
N VAL A 261 13.38 -11.45 9.00
CA VAL A 261 12.70 -11.10 7.74
C VAL A 261 13.44 -9.99 7.03
N ILE A 262 13.79 -8.95 7.79
CA ILE A 262 14.59 -7.82 7.37
C ILE A 262 15.70 -7.62 8.39
N GLU A 263 16.88 -7.20 7.94
CA GLU A 263 17.99 -6.84 8.80
C GLU A 263 18.29 -5.33 8.66
N ASP A 264 18.27 -4.62 9.78
CA ASP A 264 18.77 -3.25 9.81
C ASP A 264 20.29 -3.27 9.90
N LYS A 265 20.95 -3.11 8.76
CA LYS A 265 22.41 -3.19 8.62
C LYS A 265 23.17 -2.10 9.35
N ARG A 266 22.54 -0.95 9.64
CA ARG A 266 23.18 0.16 10.35
C ARG A 266 23.53 -0.20 11.79
N VAL A 267 22.69 -1.02 12.40
CA VAL A 267 22.78 -1.38 13.81
C VAL A 267 22.85 -2.90 14.03
N ASN A 268 22.99 -3.67 12.95
CA ASN A 268 22.98 -5.14 12.97
C ASN A 268 21.77 -5.72 13.71
N LEU A 269 20.59 -5.16 13.46
CA LEU A 269 19.37 -5.48 14.19
C LEU A 269 18.47 -6.38 13.34
N PRO A 270 18.26 -7.66 13.77
CA PRO A 270 17.34 -8.55 13.10
C PRO A 270 15.88 -8.15 13.41
N LEU A 271 15.05 -8.09 12.37
CA LEU A 271 13.63 -7.78 12.46
C LEU A 271 12.80 -9.02 12.11
N LYS A 272 11.83 -9.35 12.96
CA LYS A 272 10.90 -10.48 12.79
C LYS A 272 9.49 -9.95 12.56
N PHE A 273 8.59 -10.76 12.02
CA PHE A 273 7.18 -10.35 11.90
C PHE A 273 6.57 -10.02 13.26
N TYR A 274 5.81 -8.92 13.31
CA TYR A 274 5.17 -8.43 14.54
C TYR A 274 4.17 -9.43 15.14
N TYR A 275 3.56 -10.29 14.33
CA TYR A 275 2.64 -11.32 14.83
C TYR A 275 3.31 -12.31 15.81
N THR A 276 4.64 -12.46 15.78
CA THR A 276 5.39 -13.27 16.75
C THR A 276 5.33 -12.71 18.18
N HIS A 277 4.90 -11.46 18.33
CA HIS A 277 4.57 -10.88 19.63
C HIS A 277 3.35 -11.55 20.28
N TYR A 278 2.40 -11.99 19.48
CA TYR A 278 1.14 -12.57 19.97
C TYR A 278 1.13 -14.09 19.97
N TRP A 279 1.80 -14.71 19.03
CA TRP A 279 1.80 -16.16 18.85
C TRP A 279 3.23 -16.70 18.79
N LYS A 280 3.46 -17.83 19.46
CA LYS A 280 4.79 -18.45 19.57
C LYS A 280 5.02 -19.56 18.53
N ASN A 281 3.94 -20.04 17.89
CA ASN A 281 4.00 -21.14 16.93
C ASN A 281 2.71 -21.20 16.11
N ILE A 282 2.72 -22.05 15.09
CA ILE A 282 1.59 -22.25 14.19
C ILE A 282 0.32 -22.76 14.91
N ALA A 283 0.45 -23.55 15.98
CA ALA A 283 -0.71 -24.07 16.72
C ALA A 283 -1.48 -22.93 17.43
N GLU A 284 -0.77 -21.96 18.00
CA GLU A 284 -1.39 -20.77 18.61
C GLU A 284 -2.09 -19.89 17.57
N VAL A 285 -1.51 -19.75 16.37
CA VAL A 285 -2.14 -19.06 15.24
C VAL A 285 -3.44 -19.74 14.84
N LEU A 286 -3.42 -21.06 14.65
CA LEU A 286 -4.61 -21.83 14.27
C LEU A 286 -5.69 -21.79 15.35
N ARG A 287 -5.32 -21.89 16.63
CA ARG A 287 -6.25 -21.78 17.75
C ARG A 287 -6.94 -20.42 17.76
N TYR A 288 -6.17 -19.34 17.68
CA TYR A 288 -6.72 -17.98 17.58
C TYR A 288 -7.70 -17.85 16.42
N ALA A 289 -7.28 -18.32 15.24
CA ALA A 289 -8.10 -18.21 14.03
C ALA A 289 -9.41 -19.01 14.15
N ALA A 290 -9.39 -20.21 14.75
CA ALA A 290 -10.57 -21.03 14.97
C ALA A 290 -11.54 -20.42 16.00
N GLU A 291 -11.00 -19.97 17.13
CA GLU A 291 -11.79 -19.35 18.22
C GLU A 291 -12.45 -18.03 17.79
N ASN A 292 -11.79 -17.28 16.91
CA ASN A 292 -12.25 -15.95 16.46
C ASN A 292 -12.85 -15.96 15.04
N PHE A 293 -13.12 -17.13 14.47
CA PHE A 293 -13.60 -17.27 13.10
C PHE A 293 -14.81 -16.37 12.82
N GLU A 294 -15.90 -16.53 13.56
CA GLU A 294 -17.15 -15.77 13.35
C GLU A 294 -16.96 -14.27 13.52
N GLN A 295 -16.20 -13.89 14.53
CA GLN A 295 -15.92 -12.48 14.79
C GLN A 295 -15.11 -11.85 13.66
N ASN A 296 -14.05 -12.52 13.22
CA ASN A 296 -13.18 -12.02 12.16
C ASN A 296 -13.93 -11.94 10.83
N ILE A 297 -14.75 -12.95 10.49
CA ILE A 297 -15.62 -12.90 9.30
C ILE A 297 -16.57 -11.71 9.36
N ARG A 298 -17.26 -11.51 10.46
CA ARG A 298 -18.21 -10.40 10.63
C ARG A 298 -17.53 -9.03 10.55
N LEU A 299 -16.39 -8.86 11.19
CA LEU A 299 -15.64 -7.60 11.16
C LEU A 299 -15.14 -7.30 9.74
N THR A 300 -14.63 -8.31 9.05
CA THR A 300 -14.15 -8.19 7.67
C THR A 300 -15.29 -7.86 6.71
N GLN A 301 -16.44 -8.53 6.84
CA GLN A 301 -17.63 -8.23 6.03
C GLN A 301 -18.05 -6.76 6.21
N LYS A 302 -18.13 -6.31 7.45
CA LYS A 302 -18.49 -4.91 7.76
C LYS A 302 -17.51 -3.91 7.16
N PHE A 303 -16.21 -4.22 7.19
CA PHE A 303 -15.18 -3.39 6.57
C PHE A 303 -15.35 -3.36 5.04
N GLU A 304 -15.47 -4.51 4.40
CA GLU A 304 -15.64 -4.62 2.95
C GLU A 304 -16.92 -3.92 2.48
N ASP A 305 -18.05 -4.14 3.16
CA ASP A 305 -19.32 -3.48 2.87
C ASP A 305 -19.19 -1.95 2.97
N SER A 306 -18.44 -1.44 3.94
CA SER A 306 -18.23 0.01 4.11
C SER A 306 -17.52 0.65 2.92
N LEU A 307 -16.66 -0.08 2.26
CA LEU A 307 -15.93 0.38 1.06
C LEU A 307 -16.75 0.17 -0.23
N MET A 308 -17.42 -0.99 -0.34
CA MET A 308 -18.07 -1.41 -1.58
C MET A 308 -19.49 -0.84 -1.73
N ASN A 309 -20.22 -0.58 -0.64
CA ASN A 309 -21.57 0.02 -0.68
C ASN A 309 -21.58 1.55 -0.87
N GLY A 310 -20.42 2.16 -1.09
CA GLY A 310 -20.29 3.59 -1.36
C GLY A 310 -20.70 3.99 -2.79
N ALA A 311 -20.66 5.29 -3.08
CA ALA A 311 -21.03 5.86 -4.38
C ALA A 311 -19.96 5.67 -5.48
N LEU A 312 -19.07 4.70 -5.34
CA LEU A 312 -18.06 4.37 -6.35
C LEU A 312 -18.72 3.65 -7.54
N THR A 313 -18.24 3.91 -8.75
CA THR A 313 -18.60 3.13 -9.93
C THR A 313 -18.02 1.72 -9.83
N ASP A 314 -18.55 0.78 -10.62
CA ASP A 314 -18.06 -0.61 -10.60
C ASP A 314 -16.57 -0.73 -10.96
N GLN A 315 -16.09 0.09 -11.89
CA GLN A 315 -14.66 0.14 -12.24
C GLN A 315 -13.81 0.71 -11.10
N GLU A 316 -14.29 1.77 -10.42
CA GLU A 316 -13.61 2.31 -9.24
C GLU A 316 -13.55 1.30 -8.10
N LYS A 317 -14.63 0.54 -7.85
CA LYS A 317 -14.65 -0.56 -6.86
C LYS A 317 -13.66 -1.65 -7.22
N TRP A 318 -13.63 -2.06 -8.49
CA TRP A 318 -12.70 -3.08 -8.96
C TRP A 318 -11.24 -2.65 -8.78
N VAL A 319 -10.90 -1.41 -9.17
CA VAL A 319 -9.54 -0.85 -8.99
C VAL A 319 -9.21 -0.72 -7.51
N LEU A 320 -10.16 -0.25 -6.68
CA LEU A 320 -9.96 -0.15 -5.23
C LEU A 320 -9.65 -1.52 -4.61
N ALA A 321 -10.40 -2.55 -4.95
CA ALA A 321 -10.15 -3.90 -4.45
C ALA A 321 -8.75 -4.40 -4.86
N LEU A 322 -8.38 -4.28 -6.15
CA LEU A 322 -7.08 -4.69 -6.66
C LEU A 322 -5.92 -3.97 -5.94
N THR A 323 -6.05 -2.65 -5.78
CA THR A 323 -4.98 -1.83 -5.19
C THR A 323 -4.89 -1.99 -3.69
N PHE A 324 -6.00 -2.26 -3.00
CA PHE A 324 -5.99 -2.57 -1.57
C PHE A 324 -5.21 -3.86 -1.28
N HIS A 325 -5.46 -4.91 -2.06
CA HIS A 325 -4.67 -6.13 -1.96
C HIS A 325 -3.19 -5.90 -2.27
N THR A 326 -2.90 -5.08 -3.28
CA THR A 326 -1.52 -4.77 -3.67
C THR A 326 -0.81 -3.94 -2.59
N ASP A 327 -1.48 -2.98 -1.94
CA ASP A 327 -0.94 -2.24 -0.78
C ASP A 327 -0.59 -3.22 0.34
N LEU A 328 -1.52 -4.08 0.76
CA LEU A 328 -1.27 -5.07 1.81
C LEU A 328 -0.11 -6.00 1.49
N ALA A 329 0.02 -6.43 0.23
CA ALA A 329 1.10 -7.31 -0.23
C ALA A 329 2.49 -6.69 -0.08
N ASN A 330 2.57 -5.36 -0.07
CA ASN A 330 3.82 -4.63 0.07
C ASN A 330 4.16 -4.24 1.51
N THR A 331 3.35 -4.58 2.49
CA THR A 331 3.55 -4.17 3.88
C THR A 331 4.35 -5.18 4.69
N PHE A 332 5.25 -4.65 5.54
CA PHE A 332 5.99 -5.39 6.56
C PHE A 332 5.75 -4.74 7.92
N PHE A 333 5.09 -5.46 8.79
CA PHE A 333 4.96 -5.05 10.19
C PHE A 333 5.85 -5.95 11.03
N LEU A 334 6.90 -5.37 11.57
CA LEU A 334 8.04 -6.08 12.17
C LEU A 334 8.25 -5.66 13.62
N LEU A 335 9.09 -6.45 14.28
CA LEU A 335 9.46 -6.30 15.68
C LEU A 335 10.97 -6.48 15.81
N ASP A 336 11.64 -5.58 16.50
CA ASP A 336 13.02 -5.75 16.88
C ASP A 336 13.17 -6.59 18.19
N GLU A 337 14.40 -6.89 18.58
CA GLU A 337 14.70 -7.66 19.79
C GLU A 337 14.22 -6.96 21.08
N ASN A 338 14.11 -5.63 21.07
CA ASN A 338 13.59 -4.83 22.17
C ASN A 338 12.06 -4.72 22.14
N LYS A 339 11.40 -5.47 21.26
CA LYS A 339 9.94 -5.45 21.00
C LYS A 339 9.44 -4.09 20.53
N THR A 340 10.29 -3.31 19.88
CA THR A 340 9.90 -2.04 19.26
C THR A 340 9.26 -2.32 17.90
N PRO A 341 8.03 -1.87 17.65
CA PRO A 341 7.37 -2.06 16.36
C PRO A 341 8.04 -1.23 15.25
N ARG A 342 8.15 -1.85 14.07
CA ARG A 342 8.65 -1.25 12.84
C ARG A 342 7.67 -1.54 11.72
N PHE A 343 7.46 -0.55 10.85
CA PHE A 343 6.56 -0.72 9.71
C PHE A 343 7.20 -0.21 8.43
N TYR A 344 7.23 -1.06 7.41
CA TYR A 344 7.79 -0.73 6.11
C TYR A 344 6.79 -1.05 5.01
N VAL A 345 6.85 -0.27 3.93
CA VAL A 345 6.14 -0.54 2.67
C VAL A 345 7.18 -0.74 1.58
N SER A 346 7.11 -1.87 0.89
CA SER A 346 7.98 -2.15 -0.26
C SER A 346 7.43 -1.50 -1.51
N GLU A 347 8.30 -1.03 -2.36
CA GLU A 347 7.95 -0.40 -3.64
C GLU A 347 7.79 -1.42 -4.78
N GLY A 348 7.01 -2.45 -4.54
CA GLY A 348 6.74 -3.49 -5.55
C GLY A 348 8.01 -4.09 -6.14
N ARG A 349 8.08 -4.10 -7.46
CA ARG A 349 9.23 -4.63 -8.24
C ARG A 349 10.57 -4.00 -7.86
N PHE A 350 10.57 -2.73 -7.48
CA PHE A 350 11.81 -1.99 -7.21
C PHE A 350 12.45 -2.35 -5.87
N LYS A 351 11.67 -2.95 -4.95
CA LYS A 351 12.12 -3.45 -3.63
C LYS A 351 12.56 -2.36 -2.65
N HIS A 352 12.52 -1.08 -3.00
CA HIS A 352 12.81 0.01 -2.06
C HIS A 352 11.85 -0.03 -0.88
N LEU A 353 12.33 0.28 0.30
CA LEU A 353 11.56 0.24 1.54
C LEU A 353 11.16 1.63 2.00
N SER A 354 9.88 1.83 2.24
CA SER A 354 9.31 3.08 2.78
C SER A 354 9.80 4.32 2.03
N THR A 355 9.69 4.28 0.71
CA THR A 355 9.95 5.40 -0.19
C THR A 355 8.99 6.54 0.13
N VAL A 356 9.53 7.74 0.39
CA VAL A 356 8.75 8.84 0.97
C VAL A 356 7.75 9.44 -0.02
N ASP A 357 8.13 9.63 -1.29
CA ASP A 357 7.22 10.11 -2.33
C ASP A 357 6.12 9.08 -2.66
N VAL A 358 6.44 7.78 -2.61
CA VAL A 358 5.45 6.70 -2.77
C VAL A 358 4.47 6.69 -1.60
N ALA A 359 4.94 6.98 -0.39
CA ALA A 359 4.08 7.08 0.80
C ALA A 359 3.05 8.20 0.69
N HIS A 360 3.30 9.25 -0.09
CA HIS A 360 2.33 10.31 -0.33
C HIS A 360 0.99 9.77 -0.88
N GLU A 361 1.00 8.70 -1.64
CA GLU A 361 -0.18 8.00 -2.13
C GLU A 361 -0.55 6.77 -1.30
N THR A 362 0.42 5.96 -0.86
CA THR A 362 0.12 4.70 -0.15
C THR A 362 -0.47 4.94 1.22
N GLU A 363 -0.06 6.00 1.89
CA GLU A 363 -0.53 6.30 3.25
C GLU A 363 -1.92 6.94 3.32
N VAL A 364 -2.62 7.09 2.19
CA VAL A 364 -4.07 7.34 2.20
C VAL A 364 -4.81 6.25 2.97
N SER A 365 -4.33 5.00 2.90
CA SER A 365 -4.86 3.85 3.64
C SER A 365 -4.62 3.93 5.16
N ALA A 366 -3.75 4.84 5.64
CA ALA A 366 -3.57 5.12 7.06
C ALA A 366 -4.85 5.64 7.76
N ILE A 367 -5.87 6.06 7.00
CA ILE A 367 -7.20 6.38 7.57
C ILE A 367 -7.79 5.20 8.36
N PHE A 368 -7.46 3.97 7.98
CA PHE A 368 -7.89 2.76 8.68
C PHE A 368 -6.94 2.33 9.79
N CYS A 369 -5.66 2.71 9.68
CA CYS A 369 -4.58 2.29 10.58
C CYS A 369 -3.58 3.44 10.77
N PRO A 370 -3.92 4.55 11.48
CA PRO A 370 -3.04 5.70 11.61
C PRO A 370 -1.66 5.36 12.19
N TRP A 371 -1.58 4.31 13.00
CA TRP A 371 -0.33 3.83 13.61
C TRP A 371 0.72 3.43 12.57
N ARG A 372 0.33 2.94 11.37
CA ARG A 372 1.29 2.58 10.31
C ARG A 372 2.07 3.81 9.82
N LEU A 373 1.38 4.92 9.59
CA LEU A 373 2.01 6.17 9.18
C LEU A 373 2.85 6.78 10.32
N LYS A 374 2.37 6.70 11.57
CA LYS A 374 3.15 7.12 12.75
C LYS A 374 4.50 6.42 12.82
N LEU A 375 4.52 5.10 12.61
CA LEU A 375 5.76 4.32 12.64
C LEU A 375 6.71 4.73 11.51
N GLN A 376 6.21 4.94 10.29
CA GLN A 376 7.04 5.38 9.17
C GLN A 376 7.58 6.79 9.39
N LEU A 377 6.74 7.75 9.81
CA LEU A 377 7.18 9.11 10.15
C LEU A 377 8.29 9.10 11.20
N SER A 378 8.16 8.26 12.22
CA SER A 378 9.20 8.10 13.26
C SER A 378 10.49 7.50 12.69
N GLN A 379 10.38 6.56 11.75
CA GLN A 379 11.52 5.89 11.15
C GLN A 379 12.29 6.81 10.22
N TRP A 380 11.61 7.56 9.34
CA TRP A 380 12.26 8.46 8.40
C TRP A 380 13.16 9.51 9.08
N THR A 381 12.84 9.93 10.30
CA THR A 381 13.70 10.88 11.04
C THR A 381 15.10 10.34 11.34
N ASN A 382 15.29 9.02 11.25
CA ASN A 382 16.61 8.38 11.39
C ASN A 382 17.37 8.31 10.05
N TYR A 383 16.73 8.70 8.93
CA TYR A 383 17.27 8.63 7.58
C TYR A 383 17.36 10.03 6.94
N ILE A 384 17.84 10.99 7.70
CA ILE A 384 18.06 12.35 7.24
C ILE A 384 19.54 12.48 6.86
N ALA A 385 19.81 12.85 5.60
CA ALA A 385 21.14 13.17 5.14
C ALA A 385 21.65 14.42 5.85
N ARG A 386 22.84 14.34 6.48
CA ARG A 386 23.50 15.40 7.22
C ARG A 386 24.74 15.88 6.47
N ALA A 387 25.29 17.01 6.91
CA ALA A 387 26.39 17.73 6.25
C ALA A 387 27.65 16.90 5.90
N GLU A 388 27.84 15.78 6.57
CA GLU A 388 29.08 14.99 6.49
C GLU A 388 29.01 13.83 5.47
N LEU A 389 27.81 13.49 5.00
CA LEU A 389 27.66 12.49 3.94
C LEU A 389 27.78 13.18 2.58
N THR A 390 29.02 13.34 2.13
CA THR A 390 29.27 13.60 0.70
C THR A 390 28.85 12.34 -0.05
N VAL A 391 27.69 12.38 -0.68
CA VAL A 391 27.34 11.37 -1.68
C VAL A 391 28.40 11.47 -2.77
N PRO A 392 29.18 10.41 -3.06
CA PRO A 392 30.10 10.44 -4.17
C PRO A 392 29.32 10.80 -5.43
N ALA A 393 29.74 11.83 -6.14
CA ALA A 393 29.18 12.14 -7.44
C ALA A 393 29.19 10.83 -8.23
N ASN A 394 28.03 10.38 -8.72
CA ASN A 394 27.97 9.18 -9.55
C ASN A 394 28.90 9.42 -10.76
N PRO A 395 30.01 8.71 -10.90
CA PRO A 395 31.03 9.02 -11.89
C PRO A 395 30.57 8.81 -13.33
N VAL A 396 29.37 8.30 -13.52
CA VAL A 396 28.92 7.81 -14.82
C VAL A 396 28.37 8.89 -15.74
N GLN A 397 28.20 10.16 -15.32
CA GLN A 397 27.51 11.08 -16.23
C GLN A 397 27.97 12.53 -16.12
N ASN A 398 28.35 13.11 -17.29
CA ASN A 398 28.37 14.54 -17.58
C ASN A 398 26.95 15.15 -17.38
N LYS A 399 26.46 15.22 -16.16
CA LYS A 399 25.14 15.80 -15.85
C LYS A 399 25.29 17.29 -15.49
N PRO A 400 24.28 18.11 -15.82
CA PRO A 400 24.25 19.51 -15.45
C PRO A 400 24.46 19.75 -13.95
N ALA A 401 25.01 20.91 -13.58
CA ALA A 401 25.42 21.23 -12.20
C ALA A 401 24.30 21.09 -11.16
N TYR A 402 23.03 21.25 -11.55
CA TYR A 402 21.87 21.07 -10.65
C TYR A 402 21.61 19.60 -10.27
N GLN A 403 22.31 18.67 -10.92
CA GLN A 403 22.22 17.22 -10.65
C GLN A 403 23.49 16.67 -9.97
N GLN A 404 24.54 17.47 -9.84
CA GLN A 404 25.80 17.03 -9.26
C GLN A 404 25.87 17.43 -7.79
N GLY A 405 26.17 16.46 -6.92
CA GLY A 405 26.65 16.71 -5.58
C GLY A 405 25.69 17.47 -4.69
N MET A 406 24.46 16.93 -4.49
CA MET A 406 23.62 17.42 -3.41
C MET A 406 24.33 17.12 -2.09
N THR A 407 24.92 18.14 -1.48
CA THR A 407 25.46 18.03 -0.14
C THR A 407 24.48 18.67 0.84
N ALA A 408 24.13 17.96 1.89
CA ALA A 408 23.38 18.55 3.00
C ALA A 408 24.17 19.71 3.65
N ALA A 409 25.48 19.75 3.46
CA ALA A 409 26.36 20.82 3.95
C ALA A 409 26.05 22.19 3.31
N GLU A 410 25.69 22.23 2.03
CA GLU A 410 25.49 23.49 1.32
C GLU A 410 24.09 24.09 1.53
N TYR A 411 23.04 23.24 1.51
CA TYR A 411 21.66 23.70 1.52
C TYR A 411 20.88 23.25 2.76
N GLY A 412 21.43 22.38 3.57
CA GLY A 412 20.78 21.79 4.74
C GLY A 412 20.28 20.37 4.54
N PRO A 413 19.78 19.72 5.62
CA PRO A 413 19.42 18.32 5.62
C PRO A 413 18.22 17.99 4.75
N TYR A 414 18.16 16.76 4.26
CA TYR A 414 17.03 16.21 3.51
C TYR A 414 16.82 14.74 3.84
N LEU A 415 15.60 14.27 3.66
CA LEU A 415 15.26 12.86 3.78
C LEU A 415 15.83 12.08 2.61
N TYR A 416 16.34 10.88 2.88
CA TYR A 416 16.63 9.93 1.81
C TYR A 416 15.32 9.51 1.13
N HIS A 417 15.41 9.15 -0.14
CA HIS A 417 14.27 8.66 -0.91
C HIS A 417 13.60 7.44 -0.25
N ASP A 418 14.37 6.49 0.23
CA ASP A 418 13.92 5.29 0.93
C ASP A 418 14.84 4.93 2.11
N VAL A 419 14.51 3.88 2.83
CA VAL A 419 15.29 3.42 3.98
C VAL A 419 16.08 2.14 3.72
N GLY A 420 16.11 1.66 2.48
CA GLY A 420 16.83 0.45 2.08
C GLY A 420 16.10 -0.36 1.03
N ASP A 421 16.76 -1.43 0.59
CA ASP A 421 16.21 -2.40 -0.35
C ASP A 421 16.03 -3.75 0.31
N LEU A 422 14.90 -4.41 0.03
CA LEU A 422 14.66 -5.76 0.55
C LEU A 422 15.83 -6.70 0.25
N PRO A 423 16.32 -7.49 1.21
CA PRO A 423 15.80 -7.64 2.58
C PRO A 423 16.54 -6.78 3.63
N PHE A 424 17.12 -5.66 3.28
CA PHE A 424 17.94 -4.86 4.17
C PHE A 424 17.41 -3.43 4.34
N VAL A 425 17.40 -2.97 5.58
CA VAL A 425 17.37 -1.55 5.90
C VAL A 425 18.82 -1.08 6.01
N SER A 426 19.19 0.00 5.34
CA SER A 426 20.59 0.40 5.18
C SER A 426 20.75 1.91 4.99
N GLU A 427 21.82 2.49 5.52
CA GLU A 427 22.20 3.87 5.25
C GLU A 427 22.58 4.10 3.78
N THR A 428 22.97 3.04 3.09
CA THR A 428 23.43 3.09 1.71
C THR A 428 22.31 2.85 0.71
N ALA A 429 21.09 2.81 1.18
CA ALA A 429 19.93 2.41 0.41
C ALA A 429 19.81 3.14 -0.92
N ASN A 430 20.36 4.28 -1.08
CA ASN A 430 20.15 5.09 -2.27
C ASN A 430 21.37 5.57 -3.02
N TYR A 431 22.52 4.96 -2.86
CA TYR A 431 23.65 5.29 -3.70
C TYR A 431 23.42 5.05 -5.18
N ASN A 432 22.46 4.20 -5.53
CA ASN A 432 22.17 3.82 -6.92
C ASN A 432 21.01 4.59 -7.54
N TYR A 433 20.15 5.27 -6.74
CA TYR A 433 18.95 5.93 -7.26
C TYR A 433 19.21 7.30 -7.92
N GLY A 434 20.44 7.70 -8.04
CA GLY A 434 20.77 9.00 -8.61
C GLY A 434 20.72 10.15 -7.59
N PRO A 435 20.54 11.39 -8.01
CA PRO A 435 20.43 12.51 -7.09
C PRO A 435 19.14 12.38 -6.28
N HIS A 436 19.28 12.45 -4.96
CA HIS A 436 18.17 12.39 -4.04
C HIS A 436 17.08 13.42 -4.38
N MET A 437 15.86 13.17 -3.96
CA MET A 437 14.70 14.00 -4.23
C MET A 437 14.45 15.00 -3.09
N ALA A 438 15.49 15.76 -2.71
CA ALA A 438 15.55 16.53 -1.46
C ALA A 438 14.36 17.47 -1.23
N VAL A 439 13.85 18.12 -2.26
CA VAL A 439 12.70 19.03 -2.13
C VAL A 439 11.42 18.24 -2.00
N GLU A 440 11.25 17.23 -2.83
CA GLU A 440 10.03 16.43 -2.83
C GLU A 440 9.87 15.63 -1.54
N GLU A 441 10.91 14.95 -1.08
CA GLU A 441 10.84 14.13 0.12
C GLU A 441 10.62 14.95 1.39
N ASN A 442 11.29 16.10 1.51
CA ASN A 442 11.08 16.99 2.64
C ASN A 442 9.63 17.52 2.67
N THR A 443 9.08 17.89 1.53
CA THR A 443 7.70 18.40 1.44
C THR A 443 6.67 17.30 1.61
N SER A 444 6.91 16.10 1.06
CA SER A 444 6.08 14.91 1.26
C SER A 444 5.97 14.52 2.72
N PHE A 445 7.09 14.51 3.46
CA PHE A 445 7.10 14.24 4.91
C PHE A 445 6.17 15.20 5.67
N VAL A 446 6.25 16.49 5.37
CA VAL A 446 5.43 17.51 6.05
C VAL A 446 3.93 17.33 5.74
N LEU A 447 3.59 17.04 4.48
CA LEU A 447 2.23 16.78 4.08
C LEU A 447 1.66 15.49 4.70
N LEU A 448 2.49 14.43 4.79
CA LEU A 448 2.15 13.17 5.47
C LEU A 448 1.96 13.37 6.98
N LEU A 449 2.83 14.14 7.63
CA LEU A 449 2.68 14.47 9.05
C LEU A 449 1.40 15.26 9.32
N TYR A 450 1.06 16.21 8.45
CA TYR A 450 -0.21 16.93 8.51
C TYR A 450 -1.41 16.00 8.34
N TYR A 451 -1.37 15.10 7.36
CA TYR A 451 -2.41 14.10 7.14
C TYR A 451 -2.58 13.21 8.37
N TYR A 452 -1.46 12.67 8.91
CA TYR A 452 -1.47 11.90 10.15
C TYR A 452 -2.13 12.68 11.29
N TRP A 453 -1.74 13.93 11.50
CA TRP A 453 -2.31 14.78 12.55
C TRP A 453 -3.84 14.90 12.44
N LYS A 454 -4.32 15.13 11.23
CA LYS A 454 -5.76 15.34 11.01
C LYS A 454 -6.59 14.07 11.18
N ILE A 455 -6.06 12.89 10.85
CA ILE A 455 -6.77 11.62 11.01
C ILE A 455 -6.65 11.05 12.43
N SER A 456 -5.49 11.20 13.10
CA SER A 456 -5.20 10.63 14.42
C SER A 456 -5.56 11.53 15.59
N LYS A 457 -5.47 12.86 15.42
CA LYS A 457 -5.55 13.87 16.48
C LYS A 457 -4.42 13.73 17.54
N ASP A 458 -3.29 13.15 17.19
CA ASP A 458 -2.13 12.97 18.08
C ASP A 458 -1.27 14.24 18.13
N ASP A 459 -1.79 15.25 18.83
CA ASP A 459 -1.07 16.54 19.01
C ASP A 459 0.33 16.34 19.59
N ALA A 460 0.50 15.39 20.51
CA ALA A 460 1.76 15.16 21.20
C ALA A 460 2.86 14.69 20.24
N PHE A 461 2.55 13.71 19.40
CA PHE A 461 3.48 13.22 18.40
C PHE A 461 3.84 14.31 17.37
N VAL A 462 2.83 14.98 16.80
CA VAL A 462 3.09 16.02 15.80
C VAL A 462 3.93 17.17 16.39
N LYS A 463 3.65 17.54 17.62
CA LYS A 463 4.42 18.55 18.35
C LYS A 463 5.90 18.15 18.51
N SER A 464 6.18 16.86 18.76
CA SER A 464 7.55 16.36 18.85
C SER A 464 8.30 16.41 17.51
N MET A 465 7.58 16.46 16.38
CA MET A 465 8.15 16.51 15.02
C MET A 465 8.36 17.94 14.49
N LEU A 466 7.84 18.98 15.16
CA LEU A 466 7.92 20.35 14.63
C LEU A 466 9.36 20.83 14.41
N GLY A 467 10.32 20.39 15.23
CA GLY A 467 11.74 20.70 15.01
C GLY A 467 12.29 20.09 13.72
N THR A 468 11.89 18.86 13.41
CA THR A 468 12.24 18.20 12.14
C THR A 468 11.60 18.92 10.96
N VAL A 469 10.30 19.28 11.06
CA VAL A 469 9.60 20.08 10.04
C VAL A 469 10.33 21.36 9.73
N ASP A 470 10.73 22.10 10.77
CA ASP A 470 11.46 23.36 10.63
C ASP A 470 12.76 23.19 9.86
N VAL A 471 13.59 22.27 10.28
CA VAL A 471 14.90 21.99 9.66
C VAL A 471 14.74 21.53 8.20
N LEU A 472 13.80 20.64 7.92
CA LEU A 472 13.57 20.14 6.56
C LEU A 472 13.05 21.23 5.62
N LEU A 473 12.10 22.05 6.06
CA LEU A 473 11.56 23.14 5.23
C LEU A 473 12.57 24.28 5.06
N GLN A 474 13.37 24.60 6.09
CA GLN A 474 14.46 25.58 5.93
C GLN A 474 15.48 25.10 4.88
N SER A 475 15.78 23.81 4.85
CA SER A 475 16.62 23.21 3.81
C SER A 475 16.02 23.37 2.41
N VAL A 476 14.70 23.31 2.27
CA VAL A 476 14.03 23.56 0.99
C VAL A 476 14.12 25.05 0.60
N ILE A 477 13.91 25.97 1.55
CA ILE A 477 14.03 27.43 1.33
C ILE A 477 15.43 27.79 0.86
N ASN A 478 16.46 27.20 1.46
CA ASN A 478 17.86 27.48 1.09
C ASN A 478 18.22 27.09 -0.35
N ARG A 479 17.39 26.26 -1.00
CA ARG A 479 17.55 25.83 -2.40
C ARG A 479 16.93 26.78 -3.42
N ASP A 480 16.21 27.81 -2.96
CA ASP A 480 15.79 28.95 -3.78
C ASP A 480 16.92 29.97 -3.80
N THR A 481 17.75 29.95 -4.83
CA THR A 481 18.90 30.86 -4.95
C THR A 481 18.59 32.09 -5.82
N ASN A 482 17.51 32.03 -6.59
CA ASN A 482 17.09 33.14 -7.46
C ASN A 482 16.01 34.04 -6.82
N GLY A 483 15.48 33.66 -5.64
CA GLY A 483 14.58 34.47 -4.83
C GLY A 483 13.13 34.48 -5.34
N ASN A 484 12.72 33.48 -6.12
CA ASN A 484 11.35 33.38 -6.63
C ASN A 484 10.45 32.47 -5.75
N GLY A 485 11.00 31.84 -4.72
CA GLY A 485 10.35 30.95 -3.77
C GLY A 485 10.41 29.48 -4.17
N ILE A 486 10.74 29.14 -5.42
CA ILE A 486 10.85 27.77 -5.92
C ILE A 486 12.31 27.33 -5.89
N ALA A 487 12.58 26.14 -5.37
CA ALA A 487 13.92 25.61 -5.33
C ALA A 487 14.49 25.41 -6.76
N ASP A 488 15.60 26.11 -7.05
CA ASP A 488 16.29 26.08 -8.34
C ASP A 488 17.66 25.38 -8.28
N LYS A 489 18.19 25.09 -7.09
CA LYS A 489 19.46 24.40 -6.89
C LYS A 489 19.30 23.14 -6.06
N ALA A 490 20.07 22.13 -6.38
CA ALA A 490 20.16 20.86 -5.64
C ALA A 490 18.78 20.28 -5.25
N PHE A 491 17.75 20.51 -6.06
CA PHE A 491 16.37 20.07 -5.78
C PHE A 491 16.19 18.55 -5.95
N GLY A 492 17.04 17.90 -6.76
CA GLY A 492 17.00 16.48 -7.04
C GLY A 492 16.03 16.10 -8.16
N TRP A 493 15.68 14.83 -8.18
CA TRP A 493 14.65 14.32 -9.08
C TRP A 493 13.27 14.55 -8.48
N THR A 494 12.24 14.15 -9.24
CA THR A 494 10.86 14.05 -8.76
C THR A 494 10.35 12.62 -8.96
N THR A 495 9.26 12.28 -8.29
CA THR A 495 8.49 11.04 -8.47
C THR A 495 8.11 10.77 -9.94
N TYR A 496 8.19 11.77 -10.79
CA TYR A 496 7.91 11.68 -12.24
C TYR A 496 9.14 11.32 -13.06
N ASP A 497 9.94 10.41 -12.57
CA ASP A 497 11.24 10.00 -13.12
C ASP A 497 11.19 9.48 -14.57
N ALA A 498 10.02 9.02 -15.00
CA ALA A 498 9.75 8.60 -16.39
C ALA A 498 9.28 9.75 -17.32
N ASN A 499 9.21 10.99 -16.81
CA ASN A 499 8.82 12.17 -17.58
C ASN A 499 9.92 13.24 -17.52
N GLU A 500 10.59 13.48 -18.62
CA GLU A 500 11.78 14.33 -18.67
C GLU A 500 11.47 15.80 -18.32
N ALA A 501 10.28 16.28 -18.63
CA ALA A 501 9.87 17.66 -18.33
C ALA A 501 9.65 17.88 -16.82
N LEU A 502 9.09 16.92 -16.12
CA LEU A 502 8.82 16.99 -14.70
C LEU A 502 10.00 16.57 -13.84
N LYS A 503 10.78 15.60 -14.31
CA LYS A 503 11.86 14.97 -13.55
C LYS A 503 12.95 15.94 -13.11
N LEU A 504 13.39 16.82 -14.01
CA LEU A 504 14.66 17.55 -13.89
C LEU A 504 14.55 19.04 -14.21
N SER A 505 13.35 19.57 -14.41
CA SER A 505 13.20 20.98 -14.79
C SER A 505 13.62 21.91 -13.66
N PRO A 506 14.48 22.92 -13.93
CA PRO A 506 14.78 23.98 -12.97
C PRO A 506 13.51 24.80 -12.69
N ASP A 507 13.45 25.48 -11.54
CA ASP A 507 12.26 26.24 -11.15
C ASP A 507 10.96 25.45 -11.42
N ASN A 508 10.96 24.19 -10.97
CA ASN A 508 9.90 23.22 -11.23
C ASN A 508 8.61 23.62 -10.52
N THR A 509 7.58 23.93 -11.30
CA THR A 509 6.30 24.43 -10.75
C THR A 509 5.51 23.37 -10.00
N PHE A 510 5.70 22.08 -10.31
CA PHE A 510 5.18 20.96 -9.49
C PHE A 510 5.81 20.99 -8.09
N LEU A 511 7.15 21.08 -8.00
CA LEU A 511 7.81 21.21 -6.72
C LEU A 511 7.39 22.51 -6.00
N GLY A 512 7.29 23.64 -6.72
CA GLY A 512 6.83 24.91 -6.16
C GLY A 512 5.43 24.85 -5.56
N ALA A 513 4.48 24.21 -6.22
CA ALA A 513 3.13 24.01 -5.68
C ALA A 513 3.13 23.08 -4.45
N LYS A 514 3.95 22.03 -4.46
CA LYS A 514 4.11 21.09 -3.32
C LYS A 514 4.79 21.79 -2.13
N GLN A 515 5.83 22.62 -2.38
CA GLN A 515 6.49 23.47 -1.37
C GLN A 515 5.48 24.44 -0.72
N LEU A 516 4.69 25.17 -1.52
CA LEU A 516 3.66 26.07 -1.00
C LEU A 516 2.68 25.32 -0.08
N SER A 517 2.23 24.15 -0.52
CA SER A 517 1.31 23.33 0.25
C SER A 517 1.91 22.89 1.58
N ALA A 518 3.17 22.43 1.58
CA ALA A 518 3.92 22.05 2.78
C ALA A 518 4.10 23.23 3.74
N TYR A 519 4.48 24.42 3.24
CA TYR A 519 4.62 25.62 4.06
C TYR A 519 3.29 26.05 4.69
N ALA A 520 2.18 25.99 3.93
CA ALA A 520 0.85 26.35 4.43
C ALA A 520 0.39 25.45 5.57
N VAL A 521 0.56 24.13 5.44
CA VAL A 521 0.16 23.18 6.48
C VAL A 521 1.13 23.20 7.66
N ALA A 522 2.43 23.46 7.44
CA ALA A 522 3.39 23.68 8.51
C ALA A 522 3.01 24.89 9.35
N ALA A 523 2.69 26.01 8.73
CA ALA A 523 2.24 27.22 9.44
C ALA A 523 1.02 26.94 10.33
N GLU A 524 0.04 26.14 9.84
CA GLU A 524 -1.10 25.68 10.67
C GLU A 524 -0.65 24.85 11.85
N MET A 525 0.23 23.84 11.64
CA MET A 525 0.74 22.98 12.71
C MET A 525 1.47 23.80 13.77
N PHE A 526 2.35 24.71 13.38
CA PHE A 526 3.07 25.56 14.31
C PHE A 526 2.14 26.45 15.14
N ARG A 527 1.10 27.06 14.56
CA ARG A 527 0.11 27.85 15.30
C ARG A 527 -0.73 27.01 16.23
N ALA A 528 -1.34 25.96 15.73
CA ALA A 528 -2.30 25.18 16.49
C ALA A 528 -1.66 24.49 17.70
N LEU A 529 -0.37 24.12 17.58
CA LEU A 529 0.35 23.38 18.62
C LEU A 529 1.24 24.28 19.49
N SER A 530 1.22 25.60 19.28
CA SER A 530 1.96 26.57 20.10
C SER A 530 1.41 26.73 21.51
N ASN A 531 0.10 26.66 21.67
CA ASN A 531 -0.60 27.02 22.92
C ASN A 531 -0.70 25.89 23.96
N LYS A 532 -0.07 24.72 23.73
CA LYS A 532 -0.11 23.59 24.67
C LYS A 532 1.31 23.26 25.17
N ALA A 533 1.51 23.35 26.49
CA ALA A 533 2.82 23.24 27.16
C ALA A 533 3.59 21.92 26.85
N GLN A 534 4.91 22.06 26.85
CA GLN A 534 5.98 21.06 26.83
C GLN A 534 6.16 20.24 25.55
N VAL A 535 7.26 20.58 24.85
CA VAL A 535 7.87 19.73 23.81
C VAL A 535 9.05 19.02 24.46
N HIS A 536 9.10 17.71 24.35
CA HIS A 536 10.34 16.98 24.57
C HIS A 536 11.28 17.29 23.40
N ALA A 537 12.47 17.84 23.69
CA ALA A 537 13.52 17.98 22.70
C ALA A 537 13.79 16.58 22.06
N ILE A 538 13.95 16.53 20.75
CA ILE A 538 14.49 15.34 20.11
C ILE A 538 15.87 15.15 20.72
N ASP A 539 16.03 14.06 21.48
CA ASP A 539 17.32 13.71 22.07
C ASP A 539 18.24 13.22 20.94
N ALA A 540 18.96 14.19 20.36
CA ALA A 540 19.97 13.92 19.34
C ALA A 540 21.16 13.10 19.90
N THR A 541 21.13 12.77 21.21
CA THR A 541 22.19 12.04 21.89
C THR A 541 21.96 10.55 22.02
N LYS A 542 20.80 10.01 21.59
CA LYS A 542 20.61 8.56 21.59
C LYS A 542 21.56 7.91 20.59
N LYS A 543 22.53 7.17 21.14
CA LYS A 543 23.45 6.29 20.42
C LYS A 543 22.68 5.40 19.43
N GLY A 544 22.99 5.54 18.18
CA GLY A 544 22.34 4.92 17.00
C GLY A 544 22.27 5.89 15.83
N VAL A 545 22.54 7.15 16.07
CA VAL A 545 22.91 8.15 15.07
C VAL A 545 24.42 8.07 14.93
N VAL A 546 24.92 7.76 13.74
CA VAL A 546 26.37 7.72 13.46
C VAL A 546 27.00 8.97 14.05
N ASP A 547 27.98 8.77 14.93
CA ASP A 547 28.76 9.83 15.53
C ASP A 547 29.60 10.56 14.47
N GLY A 548 28.97 11.51 13.78
CA GLY A 548 29.66 12.54 13.00
C GLY A 548 29.59 13.82 13.77
N GLU A 549 30.71 14.27 14.30
CA GLU A 549 30.86 15.52 15.06
C GLU A 549 30.61 16.76 14.19
N GLY A 550 29.33 17.11 13.95
CA GLY A 550 28.93 18.37 13.31
C GLY A 550 28.45 19.40 14.33
N ALA A 551 29.32 20.31 14.76
CA ALA A 551 29.07 21.28 15.82
C ALA A 551 27.96 22.32 15.51
N GLY A 552 27.42 22.37 14.27
CA GLY A 552 26.48 23.41 13.84
C GLY A 552 25.01 23.20 14.22
N TYR A 553 24.57 21.95 14.40
CA TYR A 553 23.14 21.62 14.55
C TYR A 553 22.69 21.34 15.99
N LYS A 554 23.62 21.29 16.96
CA LYS A 554 23.28 21.09 18.38
C LYS A 554 22.36 22.19 18.97
N ASN A 555 22.29 23.35 18.33
CA ASN A 555 21.52 24.49 18.84
C ASN A 555 20.17 24.72 18.14
N MET A 556 19.84 24.01 17.02
CA MET A 556 18.57 24.23 16.31
C MET A 556 17.35 23.59 16.98
N GLY A 557 17.52 22.46 17.69
CA GLY A 557 16.43 21.81 18.41
C GLY A 557 15.90 22.54 19.62
N VAL A 558 16.65 23.51 20.14
CA VAL A 558 16.31 24.26 21.37
C VAL A 558 15.35 25.43 21.10
N ALA A 559 15.30 25.94 19.88
CA ALA A 559 14.57 27.17 19.54
C ALA A 559 13.05 27.04 19.50
N VAL A 560 12.50 25.83 19.30
CA VAL A 560 11.07 25.64 19.02
C VAL A 560 10.20 25.55 20.29
N ASN A 561 10.78 25.68 21.46
CA ASN A 561 10.07 25.52 22.75
C ASN A 561 9.29 26.75 23.23
N ASN A 562 9.42 27.90 22.57
CA ASN A 562 8.79 29.16 22.99
C ASN A 562 7.61 29.47 22.04
N GLU A 563 6.44 29.84 22.61
CA GLU A 563 5.23 30.21 21.84
C GLU A 563 5.51 31.35 20.84
N GLY A 564 6.25 32.35 21.24
CA GLY A 564 6.65 33.47 20.37
C GLY A 564 7.48 33.03 19.17
N LEU A 565 8.35 32.04 19.34
CA LEU A 565 9.18 31.49 18.25
C LEU A 565 8.33 30.67 17.26
N ARG A 566 7.34 29.89 17.74
CA ARG A 566 6.48 29.12 16.87
C ARG A 566 5.57 30.00 16.03
N ASN A 567 5.01 31.05 16.60
CA ASN A 567 4.23 32.04 15.84
C ASN A 567 5.11 32.74 14.79
N LYS A 568 6.36 33.07 15.16
CA LYS A 568 7.34 33.63 14.21
C LYS A 568 7.63 32.64 13.06
N GLN A 569 7.77 31.35 13.38
CA GLN A 569 8.04 30.31 12.38
C GLN A 569 6.82 30.10 11.47
N ALA A 570 5.62 30.12 12.02
CA ALA A 570 4.39 30.08 11.20
C ALA A 570 4.32 31.25 10.22
N LEU A 571 4.62 32.47 10.67
CA LEU A 571 4.67 33.67 9.81
C LEU A 571 5.76 33.57 8.74
N HIS A 572 6.91 32.97 9.08
CA HIS A 572 7.98 32.75 8.11
C HIS A 572 7.51 31.82 6.98
N PHE A 573 6.96 30.67 7.30
CA PHE A 573 6.45 29.75 6.27
C PHE A 573 5.29 30.34 5.44
N GLU A 574 4.42 31.14 6.05
CA GLU A 574 3.39 31.87 5.29
C GLU A 574 3.99 32.87 4.32
N LYS A 575 5.06 33.57 4.70
CA LYS A 575 5.77 34.49 3.81
C LYS A 575 6.37 33.75 2.61
N GLU A 576 7.02 32.63 2.82
CA GLU A 576 7.61 31.81 1.75
C GLU A 576 6.50 31.22 0.83
N ALA A 577 5.41 30.71 1.40
CA ALA A 577 4.25 30.27 0.62
C ALA A 577 3.64 31.40 -0.25
N ASN A 578 3.53 32.62 0.28
CA ASN A 578 3.06 33.77 -0.48
C ASN A 578 4.01 34.18 -1.60
N LEU A 579 5.34 34.02 -1.39
CA LEU A 579 6.33 34.28 -2.45
C LEU A 579 6.09 33.33 -3.64
N ILE A 580 6.00 32.03 -3.41
CA ILE A 580 5.69 31.04 -4.45
C ILE A 580 4.34 31.33 -5.11
N LEU A 581 3.30 31.63 -4.32
CA LEU A 581 1.98 31.95 -4.86
C LEU A 581 2.01 33.15 -5.83
N ASN A 582 2.76 34.20 -5.48
CA ASN A 582 2.93 35.36 -6.33
C ASN A 582 3.70 35.03 -7.61
N THR A 583 4.72 34.17 -7.50
CA THR A 583 5.49 33.67 -8.65
C THR A 583 4.59 32.89 -9.61
N LEU A 584 3.79 31.94 -9.10
CA LEU A 584 2.83 31.21 -9.93
C LEU A 584 1.75 32.10 -10.55
N LYS A 585 1.24 33.11 -9.81
CA LYS A 585 0.30 34.11 -10.36
C LYS A 585 0.91 34.91 -11.51
N LYS A 586 2.17 35.34 -11.38
CA LYS A 586 2.90 36.05 -12.45
C LYS A 586 3.11 35.14 -13.67
N ALA A 587 3.50 33.88 -13.45
CA ALA A 587 3.65 32.91 -14.54
C ALA A 587 2.33 32.72 -15.30
N GLN A 588 1.23 32.50 -14.59
CA GLN A 588 -0.09 32.34 -15.17
C GLN A 588 -0.55 33.59 -15.95
N GLN A 589 -0.22 34.79 -15.46
CA GLN A 589 -0.50 36.03 -16.17
C GLN A 589 0.35 36.21 -17.44
N LYS A 590 1.65 35.82 -17.34
CA LYS A 590 2.59 35.98 -18.47
C LYS A 590 2.30 35.02 -19.63
N TYR A 591 2.03 33.73 -19.28
CA TYR A 591 1.92 32.68 -20.29
C TYR A 591 0.49 32.25 -20.59
N GLY A 592 -0.50 32.65 -19.77
CA GLY A 592 -1.88 32.18 -19.85
C GLY A 592 -2.10 30.79 -19.21
N PHE A 593 -1.04 30.13 -18.73
CA PHE A 593 -1.05 28.83 -18.06
C PHE A 593 0.16 28.73 -17.11
N ILE A 594 0.20 27.65 -16.31
CA ILE A 594 1.36 27.33 -15.49
C ILE A 594 2.24 26.36 -16.26
N PRO A 595 3.46 26.76 -16.71
CA PRO A 595 4.40 25.85 -17.36
C PRO A 595 5.06 24.92 -16.34
N VAL A 596 5.61 23.78 -16.78
CA VAL A 596 6.31 22.84 -15.90
C VAL A 596 7.59 23.42 -15.29
N SER A 597 8.21 24.41 -15.98
CA SER A 597 9.37 25.12 -15.49
C SER A 597 9.23 26.61 -15.76
N LEU A 598 9.78 27.45 -14.87
CA LEU A 598 9.86 28.89 -15.09
C LEU A 598 11.17 29.32 -15.75
N ASP A 599 12.12 28.39 -15.91
CA ASP A 599 13.35 28.61 -16.65
C ASP A 599 13.11 28.40 -18.16
N GLU A 600 12.92 29.48 -18.89
CA GLU A 600 12.68 29.45 -20.36
C GLU A 600 13.87 28.88 -21.15
N SER A 601 15.05 28.75 -20.56
CA SER A 601 16.20 28.10 -21.19
C SER A 601 16.10 26.57 -21.19
N PHE A 602 15.22 26.00 -20.35
CA PHE A 602 15.00 24.55 -20.33
C PHE A 602 14.16 24.13 -21.56
N PRO A 603 14.61 23.18 -22.37
CA PRO A 603 13.99 22.88 -23.68
C PRO A 603 12.52 22.45 -23.63
N LYS A 604 12.05 21.97 -22.48
CA LYS A 604 10.68 21.47 -22.28
C LYS A 604 9.88 22.35 -21.31
N TRP A 605 10.33 23.56 -21.04
CA TRP A 605 9.78 24.45 -20.02
C TRP A 605 8.29 24.74 -20.17
N ASN A 606 7.82 24.89 -21.41
CA ASN A 606 6.47 25.36 -21.77
C ASN A 606 5.41 24.25 -21.83
N GLN A 607 5.73 23.05 -21.38
CA GLN A 607 4.69 22.02 -21.25
C GLN A 607 3.74 22.36 -20.11
N ARG A 608 2.50 21.86 -20.20
CA ARG A 608 1.52 21.92 -19.11
C ARG A 608 1.43 20.54 -18.44
N SER A 609 1.02 20.49 -17.18
CA SER A 609 0.90 19.22 -16.45
C SER A 609 -0.35 19.20 -15.58
N VAL A 610 -1.04 18.05 -15.59
CA VAL A 610 -2.23 17.81 -14.75
C VAL A 610 -1.89 17.58 -13.29
N VAL A 611 -0.61 17.27 -12.98
CA VAL A 611 -0.17 16.84 -11.64
C VAL A 611 0.42 17.98 -10.80
N ILE A 612 0.51 19.21 -11.32
CA ILE A 612 1.08 20.34 -10.56
C ILE A 612 0.41 20.53 -9.19
N GLY A 613 -0.88 20.20 -9.09
CA GLY A 613 -1.66 20.34 -7.85
C GLY A 613 -1.49 19.23 -6.82
N GLU A 614 -0.59 18.25 -7.01
CA GLU A 614 -0.45 17.09 -6.12
C GLU A 614 -0.30 17.45 -4.64
N GLY A 615 0.41 18.52 -4.31
CA GLY A 615 0.55 19.00 -2.94
C GLY A 615 -0.77 19.34 -2.23
N LEU A 616 -1.87 19.52 -2.97
CA LEU A 616 -3.21 19.73 -2.43
C LEU A 616 -3.94 18.41 -2.07
N PHE A 617 -3.41 17.26 -2.46
CA PHE A 617 -4.08 15.96 -2.32
C PHE A 617 -4.36 15.61 -0.85
N LEU A 618 -3.32 15.38 -0.05
CA LEU A 618 -3.48 14.98 1.35
C LEU A 618 -4.22 16.04 2.20
N PRO A 619 -3.92 17.36 2.07
CA PRO A 619 -4.72 18.38 2.73
C PRO A 619 -6.20 18.37 2.32
N GLY A 620 -6.49 18.12 1.06
CA GLY A 620 -7.86 18.00 0.55
C GLY A 620 -8.61 16.84 1.18
N LEU A 621 -8.00 15.66 1.28
CA LEU A 621 -8.61 14.46 1.88
C LEU A 621 -9.06 14.66 3.32
N VAL A 622 -8.39 15.53 4.07
CA VAL A 622 -8.76 15.86 5.46
C VAL A 622 -9.57 17.16 5.59
N GLY A 623 -10.01 17.71 4.47
CA GLY A 623 -10.88 18.90 4.43
C GLY A 623 -10.19 20.17 4.92
N ALA A 624 -8.90 20.35 4.65
CA ALA A 624 -8.16 21.56 4.99
C ALA A 624 -8.78 22.79 4.32
N LYS A 625 -8.96 23.87 5.09
CA LYS A 625 -9.52 25.14 4.62
C LYS A 625 -8.55 26.30 4.83
N LEU A 626 -7.32 26.14 4.32
CA LEU A 626 -6.28 27.13 4.48
C LEU A 626 -6.36 28.17 3.35
N PRO A 627 -6.29 29.49 3.66
CA PRO A 627 -6.40 30.55 2.64
C PRO A 627 -5.35 30.40 1.53
N LEU A 628 -4.13 30.03 1.83
CA LEU A 628 -3.06 29.85 0.85
C LEU A 628 -3.33 28.68 -0.09
N LEU A 629 -3.83 27.55 0.43
CA LEU A 629 -4.22 26.41 -0.43
C LEU A 629 -5.39 26.74 -1.34
N ASN A 630 -6.40 27.49 -0.84
CA ASN A 630 -7.52 27.96 -1.65
C ASN A 630 -7.04 28.91 -2.79
N GLN A 631 -6.07 29.78 -2.50
CA GLN A 631 -5.51 30.67 -3.51
C GLN A 631 -4.66 29.90 -4.54
N LEU A 632 -3.86 28.94 -4.11
CA LEU A 632 -3.11 28.04 -5.01
C LEU A 632 -4.09 27.32 -5.93
N ALA A 633 -5.12 26.69 -5.37
CA ALA A 633 -6.16 26.00 -6.13
C ALA A 633 -6.84 26.92 -7.16
N ALA A 634 -7.14 28.17 -6.78
CA ALA A 634 -7.73 29.15 -7.70
C ALA A 634 -6.82 29.54 -8.87
N VAL A 635 -5.50 29.54 -8.65
CA VAL A 635 -4.51 29.77 -9.72
C VAL A 635 -4.43 28.58 -10.66
N LEU A 636 -4.28 27.36 -10.11
CA LEU A 636 -4.12 26.13 -10.89
C LEU A 636 -5.39 25.75 -11.66
N LYS A 637 -6.56 26.07 -11.12
CA LYS A 637 -7.84 25.79 -11.77
C LYS A 637 -7.99 26.48 -13.15
N LYS A 638 -7.35 27.62 -13.37
CA LYS A 638 -7.61 28.48 -14.54
C LYS A 638 -7.36 27.80 -15.88
N ASP A 639 -6.32 27.01 -15.96
CA ASP A 639 -5.91 26.28 -17.17
C ASP A 639 -6.05 24.76 -17.06
N TYR A 640 -6.51 24.26 -15.90
CA TYR A 640 -6.55 22.82 -15.65
C TYR A 640 -7.44 22.06 -16.65
N ALA A 641 -8.63 22.55 -16.95
CA ALA A 641 -9.56 21.89 -17.87
C ALA A 641 -8.98 21.74 -19.28
N GLU A 642 -8.29 22.79 -19.77
CA GLU A 642 -7.61 22.76 -21.06
C GLU A 642 -6.41 21.80 -21.02
N THR A 643 -5.58 21.88 -19.97
CA THR A 643 -4.46 20.99 -19.75
C THR A 643 -4.90 19.53 -19.71
N TYR A 644 -5.96 19.23 -19.00
CA TYR A 644 -6.52 17.87 -18.90
C TYR A 644 -6.99 17.38 -20.28
N SER A 645 -7.73 18.21 -21.03
CA SER A 645 -8.22 17.83 -22.37
C SER A 645 -7.09 17.54 -23.36
N GLN A 646 -5.98 18.28 -23.29
CA GLN A 646 -4.78 18.05 -24.11
C GLN A 646 -3.95 16.82 -23.65
N SER A 647 -4.20 16.32 -22.44
CA SER A 647 -3.50 15.17 -21.86
C SER A 647 -4.24 13.85 -22.08
N ILE A 648 -5.50 13.86 -22.50
CA ILE A 648 -6.30 12.65 -22.77
C ILE A 648 -5.74 11.90 -23.97
N THR A 649 -5.62 10.57 -23.80
CA THR A 649 -5.27 9.64 -24.86
C THR A 649 -6.18 8.41 -24.81
N ASP A 650 -6.03 7.49 -25.75
CA ASP A 650 -6.74 6.21 -25.77
C ASP A 650 -6.28 5.25 -24.64
N TYR A 651 -5.08 5.46 -24.11
CA TYR A 651 -4.49 4.62 -23.05
C TYR A 651 -4.51 5.25 -21.65
N GLY A 652 -4.87 6.51 -21.50
CA GLY A 652 -4.91 7.19 -20.21
C GLY A 652 -4.63 8.68 -20.28
N ILE A 653 -4.36 9.27 -19.14
CA ILE A 653 -4.04 10.68 -19.02
C ILE A 653 -2.51 10.82 -18.96
N LYS A 654 -1.93 11.56 -19.91
CA LYS A 654 -0.50 11.89 -19.87
C LYS A 654 -0.21 12.83 -18.70
N LEU A 655 0.96 12.68 -18.13
CA LEU A 655 1.43 13.55 -17.03
C LEU A 655 1.69 14.98 -17.50
N THR A 656 2.18 15.12 -18.75
CA THR A 656 2.32 16.43 -19.42
C THR A 656 1.66 16.40 -20.79
N THR A 657 1.39 17.57 -21.35
CA THR A 657 0.68 17.70 -22.64
C THR A 657 1.46 17.16 -23.84
N GLN A 658 2.76 16.99 -23.74
CA GLN A 658 3.61 16.56 -24.87
C GLN A 658 4.20 15.14 -24.71
N GLU A 659 4.58 14.71 -23.51
CA GLU A 659 5.19 13.40 -23.30
C GLU A 659 4.14 12.32 -23.07
N GLY A 660 4.35 11.14 -23.69
CA GLY A 660 3.37 10.04 -23.68
C GLY A 660 3.31 9.19 -22.42
N THR A 661 4.01 9.61 -21.34
CA THR A 661 4.07 8.85 -20.08
C THR A 661 2.81 9.07 -19.24
N THR A 662 2.32 8.01 -18.61
CA THR A 662 1.31 8.08 -17.54
C THR A 662 1.75 7.29 -16.31
N TRP A 663 1.41 7.83 -15.12
CA TRP A 663 1.38 7.13 -13.85
C TRP A 663 -0.06 7.11 -13.36
N PHE A 664 -0.69 5.94 -13.32
CA PHE A 664 -2.12 5.82 -13.03
C PHE A 664 -2.51 6.33 -11.65
N SER A 665 -1.69 6.05 -10.63
CA SER A 665 -1.90 6.60 -9.27
C SER A 665 -1.88 8.12 -9.26
N LYS A 666 -0.96 8.73 -10.00
CA LYS A 666 -0.82 10.19 -10.08
C LYS A 666 -1.97 10.85 -10.84
N THR A 667 -2.51 10.19 -11.87
CA THR A 667 -3.71 10.69 -12.56
C THR A 667 -4.95 10.59 -11.66
N ILE A 668 -5.08 9.56 -10.84
CA ILE A 668 -6.11 9.45 -9.80
C ILE A 668 -5.98 10.60 -8.79
N VAL A 669 -4.76 10.90 -8.33
CA VAL A 669 -4.48 12.04 -7.44
C VAL A 669 -4.93 13.35 -8.09
N ALA A 670 -4.59 13.57 -9.37
CA ALA A 670 -5.01 14.75 -10.10
C ALA A 670 -6.55 14.89 -10.19
N ASP A 671 -7.28 13.80 -10.42
CA ASP A 671 -8.73 13.77 -10.43
C ASP A 671 -9.33 14.14 -9.06
N VAL A 672 -8.76 13.59 -7.98
CA VAL A 672 -9.18 13.89 -6.59
C VAL A 672 -8.96 15.38 -6.27
N VAL A 673 -7.81 15.91 -6.62
CA VAL A 673 -7.49 17.34 -6.45
C VAL A 673 -8.45 18.20 -7.25
N ALA A 674 -8.70 17.86 -8.52
CA ALA A 674 -9.62 18.60 -9.38
C ALA A 674 -11.05 18.61 -8.82
N ALA A 675 -11.53 17.48 -8.31
CA ALA A 675 -12.86 17.40 -7.72
C ALA A 675 -12.97 18.22 -6.44
N GLN A 676 -11.99 18.12 -5.54
CA GLN A 676 -12.03 18.77 -4.22
C GLN A 676 -11.76 20.29 -4.28
N TRP A 677 -10.79 20.69 -5.08
CA TRP A 677 -10.31 22.09 -5.08
C TRP A 677 -10.79 22.91 -6.26
N TYR A 678 -10.97 22.26 -7.43
CA TYR A 678 -11.37 22.99 -8.64
C TYR A 678 -12.87 22.86 -8.93
N GLY A 679 -13.56 21.90 -8.28
CA GLY A 679 -14.95 21.58 -8.57
C GLY A 679 -15.15 20.94 -9.95
N ILE A 680 -14.08 20.33 -10.49
CA ILE A 680 -14.06 19.63 -11.78
C ILE A 680 -14.03 18.14 -11.51
N LYS A 681 -15.05 17.41 -12.01
CA LYS A 681 -15.16 15.96 -11.81
C LYS A 681 -14.65 15.21 -13.04
N HIS A 682 -13.57 14.49 -12.85
CA HIS A 682 -13.03 13.52 -13.79
C HIS A 682 -12.88 12.18 -13.07
N SER A 683 -12.69 11.09 -13.82
CA SER A 683 -12.31 9.80 -13.28
C SER A 683 -11.44 9.05 -14.30
N SER A 684 -10.18 8.88 -13.97
CA SER A 684 -9.25 8.05 -14.77
C SER A 684 -9.37 6.55 -14.46
N ALA A 685 -10.25 6.16 -13.54
CA ALA A 685 -10.40 4.77 -13.11
C ALA A 685 -10.75 3.80 -14.26
N SER A 686 -11.45 4.25 -15.30
CA SER A 686 -11.75 3.44 -16.48
C SER A 686 -10.49 3.04 -17.26
N TYR A 687 -9.53 3.95 -17.40
CA TYR A 687 -8.23 3.65 -18.01
C TYR A 687 -7.43 2.68 -17.15
N VAL A 688 -7.37 2.95 -15.83
CA VAL A 688 -6.70 2.08 -14.87
C VAL A 688 -7.28 0.66 -14.91
N TYR A 689 -8.61 0.53 -14.90
CA TYR A 689 -9.32 -0.74 -15.04
C TYR A 689 -8.96 -1.44 -16.37
N ASN A 690 -9.07 -0.72 -17.49
CA ASN A 690 -8.84 -1.30 -18.81
C ASN A 690 -7.42 -1.85 -18.98
N TRP A 691 -6.43 -1.19 -18.42
CA TRP A 691 -5.07 -1.66 -18.44
C TRP A 691 -4.81 -2.80 -17.46
N ASN A 692 -5.33 -2.71 -16.24
CA ASN A 692 -5.02 -3.69 -15.20
C ASN A 692 -5.86 -4.97 -15.28
N LYS A 693 -7.04 -4.98 -15.90
CA LYS A 693 -7.87 -6.19 -16.04
C LYS A 693 -7.20 -7.35 -16.80
N ASN A 694 -6.14 -7.07 -17.54
CA ASN A 694 -5.33 -8.04 -18.26
C ASN A 694 -3.85 -8.01 -17.81
N SER A 695 -3.54 -7.40 -16.66
CA SER A 695 -2.19 -7.33 -16.15
C SER A 695 -1.75 -8.65 -15.51
N PRO A 696 -0.63 -9.25 -15.94
CA PRO A 696 -0.07 -10.43 -15.30
C PRO A 696 0.66 -10.10 -13.97
N TYR A 697 0.69 -8.84 -13.56
CA TYR A 697 1.48 -8.33 -12.44
C TYR A 697 0.62 -7.68 -11.35
N ALA A 698 -0.63 -8.13 -11.17
CA ALA A 698 -1.60 -7.47 -10.31
C ALA A 698 -1.72 -5.97 -10.67
N TYR A 699 -1.72 -5.04 -9.71
CA TYR A 699 -1.73 -3.64 -10.05
C TYR A 699 -0.40 -3.20 -10.67
N ASN A 700 -0.49 -2.58 -11.84
CA ASN A 700 0.61 -1.91 -12.51
C ASN A 700 0.31 -0.41 -12.64
N ASP A 701 1.23 0.42 -12.16
CA ASP A 701 0.99 1.85 -11.97
C ASP A 701 1.31 2.72 -13.20
N GLY A 702 2.16 2.27 -14.10
CA GLY A 702 2.64 3.16 -15.15
C GLY A 702 2.77 2.54 -16.52
N LEU A 703 2.77 3.39 -17.52
CA LEU A 703 2.96 3.04 -18.93
C LEU A 703 3.87 4.05 -19.63
N LEU A 704 4.93 3.56 -20.26
CA LEU A 704 5.73 4.31 -21.22
C LEU A 704 5.19 4.02 -22.62
N LYS A 705 4.39 4.93 -23.17
CA LYS A 705 3.76 4.70 -24.47
C LYS A 705 4.77 4.52 -25.62
N LYS A 706 5.93 5.15 -25.54
CA LYS A 706 6.97 5.01 -26.55
C LYS A 706 7.30 3.54 -26.89
N ASP A 707 7.28 2.67 -25.85
CA ASP A 707 7.68 1.28 -25.97
C ASP A 707 6.57 0.30 -25.53
N ASP A 708 5.35 0.79 -25.23
CA ASP A 708 4.25 0.05 -24.60
C ASP A 708 4.70 -0.76 -23.37
N VAL A 709 5.66 -0.23 -22.62
CA VAL A 709 6.29 -0.90 -21.49
C VAL A 709 5.55 -0.56 -20.19
N TRP A 710 5.17 -1.59 -19.47
CA TRP A 710 4.67 -1.49 -18.10
C TRP A 710 5.84 -1.19 -17.16
N ILE A 711 5.69 -0.21 -16.26
CA ILE A 711 6.80 0.28 -15.45
C ILE A 711 6.62 0.17 -13.94
N GLY A 712 5.47 -0.08 -13.43
CA GLY A 712 5.23 -0.16 -11.99
C GLY A 712 4.52 -1.45 -11.60
N TYR A 713 5.20 -2.63 -11.66
CA TYR A 713 4.61 -3.92 -11.34
C TYR A 713 4.43 -4.11 -9.83
N TRP A 714 3.26 -4.65 -9.42
CA TRP A 714 2.90 -4.88 -8.02
C TRP A 714 3.01 -3.63 -7.14
N TYR A 715 2.71 -2.48 -7.72
CA TYR A 715 3.06 -1.20 -7.13
C TYR A 715 2.01 -0.75 -6.10
N PRO A 716 2.39 -0.41 -4.86
CA PRO A 716 1.44 -0.12 -3.78
C PRO A 716 0.69 1.19 -3.97
N ARG A 717 1.24 2.13 -4.72
CA ARG A 717 0.76 3.51 -4.88
C ARG A 717 -0.66 3.63 -5.45
N GLY A 718 -1.16 2.59 -6.12
CA GLY A 718 -2.51 2.56 -6.67
C GLY A 718 -3.62 2.75 -5.65
N ILE A 719 -3.33 2.50 -4.36
CA ILE A 719 -4.29 2.73 -3.26
C ILE A 719 -4.73 4.19 -3.13
N SER A 720 -4.10 5.13 -3.83
CA SER A 720 -4.55 6.53 -3.99
C SER A 720 -6.02 6.63 -4.41
N ILE A 721 -6.58 5.60 -5.06
CA ILE A 721 -8.01 5.53 -5.43
C ILE A 721 -8.96 5.63 -4.22
N LEU A 722 -8.50 5.33 -3.01
CA LEU A 722 -9.25 5.63 -1.78
C LEU A 722 -9.65 7.12 -1.70
N GLY A 723 -8.92 8.00 -2.37
CA GLY A 723 -9.29 9.40 -2.49
C GLY A 723 -10.69 9.60 -3.07
N TYR A 724 -11.12 8.79 -4.05
CA TYR A 724 -12.50 8.86 -4.58
C TYR A 724 -13.53 8.44 -3.54
N TRP A 725 -13.26 7.41 -2.75
CA TRP A 725 -14.14 6.98 -1.68
C TRP A 725 -14.24 8.03 -0.56
N LEU A 726 -13.12 8.66 -0.19
CA LEU A 726 -13.07 9.69 0.85
C LEU A 726 -13.80 10.99 0.45
N MET A 727 -13.94 11.26 -0.84
CA MET A 727 -14.63 12.45 -1.34
C MET A 727 -16.16 12.30 -1.35
N ARG A 728 -16.68 11.10 -1.38
CA ARG A 728 -18.09 10.78 -1.56
C ARG A 728 -18.75 10.38 -0.25
#